data_f0371a402ca7b6eb458b701889c794f2
#
_entry.id   f0371a402ca7b6eb458b701889c794f2
#
_cell.length_a   1.000
_cell.length_b   1.000
_cell.length_c   1.000
_cell.angle_alpha   90.00
_cell.angle_beta   90.00
_cell.angle_gamma   90.00
#
_symmetry.space_group_name_H-M   'P 1'
#
loop_
_entity.id
_entity.type
_entity.pdbx_description
1 polymer ?
#
loop_
_entity_poly.entity_id
_entity_poly.type
_entity_poly.pdbx_seq_one_letter_code
_entity_poly.pdbx_strand_id
1 'polypeptide(L)'
;MNGEVYLWPSAAEKKLRTAYQTELPAYLYGVTGVGKTSLIEHFLDKKPYQYFSALNTTPEDLDTGKISAPTVVLDDLYTIADIRLKDAYFQKIQEMMERKDLWVVLISRAPFPAWLLSLRMKYSFVIIQEEDFCLTREQRDEYLERYGLQVSDEQLARAWAVGRGNPMSLRVYVMENGDLEATMRTVWTYLESHVYDQWDTELQDFFMDVSIVKEFTVDLAAMITGNKHVEHMLAQGMETGNFFEKMGEKDGIWRCKDPMRWSMEQRLHKKRSPEQIRRLYYNAGLYYELEGDLPKALEMYKIYDDTESISRLLVANARKNAASGNYYELRKYYLELPEEIIRENPVLMMGMSLLQSILMNVEESERWYHELEEYQKRAEGSEAREARGRLITLDISLPHRGITGMTDLLRTAGVLLTDRKVRIPELSVTSNLPSMMNGGKDFCEWSRRDKELAGSIGKVVEFVLGKYGKGLVPLALAESFQEKGQDDYEVMALIQKGRMQADSGGKIEQVFVANGLLCRMYLIRQDLEEAIHVMTTFRERCEKEAPRLLDNIDAFLCRLHLYWGDTAEILAWMDTAPDENREFYILERFRYLTKARVYLQQGKYEAACNLLQQLLYYAREMKRTYIYIESTLLLAVTCYRMGREEWMSLLQEAVSEAESYHFVRVLTKEAGLWLPLLKKGTKEIRWKDSGFRRQVLEEGKRMAQMYPGYLRTKAEGEVTLSDTALKILRMQAEGDSMNKIAGQLGLAEVTVKYHCRETYRKLGVNGKAAAVNEARKRKLI
;
A
#
# COMPACT_ATOMS: atom_id res chain seq x y z
N MET A 1 26.45 44.59 -19.89
CA MET A 1 25.61 43.53 -19.32
C MET A 1 26.13 42.21 -19.87
N ASN A 2 26.79 41.43 -19.00
CA ASN A 2 27.44 40.18 -19.40
C ASN A 2 26.34 39.14 -19.72
N GLY A 3 26.47 38.50 -20.89
CA GLY A 3 25.57 37.55 -21.51
C GLY A 3 24.82 36.57 -20.67
N GLU A 4 23.80 37.00 -19.99
CA GLU A 4 22.79 36.11 -19.45
C GLU A 4 22.10 35.38 -20.63
N VAL A 5 22.32 34.07 -20.72
CA VAL A 5 21.67 33.28 -21.78
C VAL A 5 20.23 33.00 -21.31
N TYR A 6 19.27 33.60 -22.03
CA TYR A 6 17.86 33.33 -21.80
C TYR A 6 17.54 31.88 -22.15
N LEU A 7 16.92 31.18 -21.22
CA LEU A 7 16.39 29.85 -21.45
C LEU A 7 14.95 29.96 -21.98
N TRP A 8 14.73 29.51 -23.19
CA TRP A 8 13.42 29.49 -23.80
C TRP A 8 12.57 28.33 -23.23
N PRO A 9 11.44 28.59 -22.58
CA PRO A 9 10.47 27.54 -22.23
C PRO A 9 9.89 26.98 -23.53
N SER A 10 10.30 25.78 -23.92
CA SER A 10 10.05 25.23 -25.27
C SER A 10 8.57 25.14 -25.63
N ALA A 11 7.71 24.81 -24.69
CA ALA A 11 6.26 24.70 -24.92
C ALA A 11 5.63 26.10 -25.11
N ALA A 12 5.97 27.06 -24.23
CA ALA A 12 5.48 28.44 -24.33
C ALA A 12 5.96 29.12 -25.60
N GLU A 13 7.24 28.97 -25.92
CA GLU A 13 7.83 29.50 -27.17
C GLU A 13 7.11 28.95 -28.40
N LYS A 14 6.88 27.65 -28.49
CA LYS A 14 6.19 27.01 -29.61
C LYS A 14 4.78 27.58 -29.81
N LYS A 15 4.00 27.72 -28.73
CA LYS A 15 2.66 28.31 -28.77
C LYS A 15 2.69 29.78 -29.18
N LEU A 16 3.66 30.56 -28.66
CA LEU A 16 3.80 31.95 -28.96
C LEU A 16 4.20 32.17 -30.45
N ARG A 17 5.11 31.36 -30.98
CA ARG A 17 5.46 31.34 -32.40
C ARG A 17 4.26 31.02 -33.28
N THR A 18 3.45 30.04 -32.88
CA THR A 18 2.20 29.70 -33.57
C THR A 18 1.24 30.88 -33.57
N ALA A 19 1.00 31.51 -32.41
CA ALA A 19 0.14 32.69 -32.33
C ALA A 19 0.60 33.82 -33.26
N TYR A 20 1.89 34.11 -33.25
CA TYR A 20 2.49 35.15 -34.12
C TYR A 20 2.36 34.80 -35.60
N GLN A 21 2.65 33.57 -36.03
CA GLN A 21 2.59 33.13 -37.42
C GLN A 21 1.17 33.06 -37.98
N THR A 22 0.20 32.77 -37.11
CA THR A 22 -1.21 32.69 -37.50
C THR A 22 -1.99 33.99 -37.25
N GLU A 23 -1.29 35.03 -36.78
CA GLU A 23 -1.86 36.34 -36.42
C GLU A 23 -3.00 36.25 -35.38
N LEU A 24 -3.05 35.14 -34.61
CA LEU A 24 -4.03 34.97 -33.56
C LEU A 24 -3.58 35.69 -32.28
N PRO A 25 -4.50 36.36 -31.57
CA PRO A 25 -4.17 36.98 -30.29
C PRO A 25 -3.67 35.94 -29.27
N ALA A 26 -2.68 36.32 -28.46
CA ALA A 26 -2.14 35.48 -27.43
C ALA A 26 -2.57 35.95 -26.03
N TYR A 27 -2.88 35.00 -25.14
CA TYR A 27 -3.10 35.28 -23.74
C TYR A 27 -2.16 34.41 -22.88
N LEU A 28 -1.26 35.08 -22.15
CA LEU A 28 -0.26 34.45 -21.29
C LEU A 28 -0.67 34.60 -19.84
N TYR A 29 -0.72 33.51 -19.10
CA TYR A 29 -1.01 33.58 -17.67
C TYR A 29 -0.21 32.58 -16.83
N GLY A 30 -0.06 32.88 -15.54
CA GLY A 30 0.64 32.07 -14.55
C GLY A 30 1.14 32.92 -13.39
N VAL A 31 1.63 32.27 -12.34
CA VAL A 31 2.15 32.98 -11.15
C VAL A 31 3.26 33.97 -11.48
N THR A 32 3.49 34.88 -10.57
CA THR A 32 4.64 35.80 -10.65
C THR A 32 5.95 35.02 -10.76
N GLY A 33 6.85 35.46 -11.64
CA GLY A 33 8.18 34.87 -11.83
C GLY A 33 8.26 33.68 -12.81
N VAL A 34 7.16 33.22 -13.43
CA VAL A 34 7.25 32.17 -14.46
C VAL A 34 7.86 32.60 -15.76
N GLY A 35 8.14 33.90 -15.95
CA GLY A 35 8.84 34.45 -17.14
C GLY A 35 7.94 34.92 -18.27
N LYS A 36 6.67 35.26 -18.05
CA LYS A 36 5.72 35.72 -19.08
C LYS A 36 6.24 36.94 -19.83
N THR A 37 6.55 38.01 -19.10
CA THR A 37 7.03 39.27 -19.68
C THR A 37 8.39 39.07 -20.35
N SER A 38 9.31 38.34 -19.69
CA SER A 38 10.62 38.01 -20.27
C SER A 38 10.53 37.22 -21.57
N LEU A 39 9.59 36.27 -21.67
CA LEU A 39 9.36 35.52 -22.92
C LEU A 39 8.96 36.48 -24.07
N ILE A 40 8.07 37.42 -23.81
CA ILE A 40 7.61 38.37 -24.79
C ILE A 40 8.74 39.36 -25.20
N GLU A 41 9.48 39.90 -24.22
CA GLU A 41 10.60 40.79 -24.46
C GLU A 41 11.67 40.13 -25.35
N HIS A 42 12.07 38.90 -25.05
CA HIS A 42 13.05 38.16 -25.87
C HIS A 42 12.48 37.75 -27.23
N PHE A 43 11.19 37.42 -27.32
CA PHE A 43 10.54 37.06 -28.58
C PHE A 43 10.45 38.28 -29.53
N LEU A 44 10.27 39.47 -28.96
CA LEU A 44 10.10 40.73 -29.71
C LEU A 44 11.39 41.59 -29.77
N ASP A 45 12.54 41.12 -29.29
CA ASP A 45 13.79 41.87 -29.15
C ASP A 45 14.17 42.72 -30.38
N LYS A 46 13.88 42.21 -31.59
CA LYS A 46 14.20 42.91 -32.88
C LYS A 46 12.95 43.33 -33.67
N LYS A 47 11.79 43.31 -33.04
CA LYS A 47 10.50 43.62 -33.67
C LYS A 47 9.91 44.87 -33.04
N PRO A 48 9.29 45.75 -33.81
CA PRO A 48 8.61 46.91 -33.20
C PRO A 48 7.37 46.52 -32.49
N TYR A 49 7.25 46.87 -31.18
CA TYR A 49 6.07 46.69 -30.36
C TYR A 49 5.85 47.86 -29.40
N GLN A 50 4.62 48.03 -28.97
CA GLN A 50 4.27 48.92 -27.86
C GLN A 50 3.82 48.13 -26.67
N TYR A 51 4.38 48.46 -25.50
CA TYR A 51 4.09 47.80 -24.21
C TYR A 51 3.30 48.74 -23.33
N PHE A 52 2.21 48.23 -22.79
CA PHE A 52 1.36 48.88 -21.81
C PHE A 52 1.17 47.96 -20.59
N SER A 53 1.22 48.52 -19.39
CA SER A 53 0.91 47.81 -18.17
C SER A 53 -0.35 48.42 -17.51
N ALA A 54 -1.35 47.62 -17.23
CA ALA A 54 -2.59 48.07 -16.58
C ALA A 54 -2.35 48.65 -15.17
N LEU A 55 -1.15 48.46 -14.57
CA LEU A 55 -0.72 49.11 -13.35
C LEU A 55 -0.55 50.63 -13.49
N ASN A 56 -0.08 51.07 -14.65
CA ASN A 56 0.33 52.48 -14.91
C ASN A 56 -0.37 53.12 -16.11
N THR A 57 -1.25 52.38 -16.81
CA THR A 57 -1.92 52.81 -18.04
C THR A 57 -3.42 52.83 -17.78
N THR A 58 -4.09 53.92 -18.13
CA THR A 58 -5.55 54.00 -18.11
C THR A 58 -6.16 53.57 -19.45
N PRO A 59 -7.46 53.23 -19.54
CA PRO A 59 -8.11 52.90 -20.82
C PRO A 59 -8.00 54.06 -21.86
N GLU A 60 -7.91 55.30 -21.43
CA GLU A 60 -7.77 56.48 -22.26
C GLU A 60 -6.38 56.54 -22.96
N ASP A 61 -5.34 55.99 -22.29
CA ASP A 61 -4.02 55.91 -22.83
C ASP A 61 -3.90 54.87 -23.98
N LEU A 62 -4.83 53.91 -24.03
CA LEU A 62 -4.93 52.91 -25.08
C LEU A 62 -5.65 53.44 -26.33
N ASP A 63 -5.22 54.59 -26.81
CA ASP A 63 -5.77 55.17 -28.04
C ASP A 63 -5.26 54.42 -29.29
N THR A 64 -6.14 53.64 -29.90
CA THR A 64 -5.83 52.83 -31.07
C THR A 64 -5.31 53.63 -32.27
N GLY A 65 -5.65 54.94 -32.36
CA GLY A 65 -5.15 55.83 -33.36
C GLY A 65 -3.68 56.24 -33.20
N LYS A 66 -3.14 56.13 -32.00
CA LYS A 66 -1.75 56.42 -31.64
C LYS A 66 -0.81 55.21 -31.69
N ILE A 67 -1.38 54.00 -31.81
CA ILE A 67 -0.62 52.77 -31.89
C ILE A 67 -0.02 52.63 -33.31
N SER A 68 1.28 52.82 -33.41
CA SER A 68 2.03 52.77 -34.69
C SER A 68 2.79 51.44 -34.86
N ALA A 69 3.03 50.70 -33.81
CA ALA A 69 3.70 49.40 -33.86
C ALA A 69 2.74 48.27 -34.32
N PRO A 70 3.23 47.27 -35.07
CA PRO A 70 2.40 46.12 -35.50
C PRO A 70 2.07 45.15 -34.39
N THR A 71 2.63 45.31 -33.19
CA THR A 71 2.39 44.46 -32.02
C THR A 71 2.10 45.33 -30.80
N VAL A 72 1.05 44.95 -30.05
CA VAL A 72 0.73 45.54 -28.75
C VAL A 72 0.76 44.45 -27.69
N VAL A 73 1.44 44.74 -26.59
CA VAL A 73 1.46 43.94 -25.39
C VAL A 73 0.78 44.71 -24.29
N LEU A 74 -0.30 44.14 -23.72
CA LEU A 74 -0.99 44.68 -22.53
C LEU A 74 -0.81 43.71 -21.35
N ASP A 75 0.01 44.14 -20.42
CA ASP A 75 0.37 43.35 -19.22
C ASP A 75 -0.43 43.76 -17.99
N ASP A 76 -0.29 42.96 -16.94
CA ASP A 76 -0.89 43.17 -15.60
C ASP A 76 -2.42 43.24 -15.57
N LEU A 77 -3.10 42.55 -16.48
CA LEU A 77 -4.57 42.54 -16.57
C LEU A 77 -5.27 42.11 -15.25
N TYR A 78 -4.57 41.39 -14.41
CA TYR A 78 -5.11 40.94 -13.08
C TYR A 78 -5.41 42.11 -12.15
N THR A 79 -4.85 43.32 -12.42
CA THR A 79 -5.06 44.50 -11.57
C THR A 79 -6.40 45.20 -11.85
N ILE A 80 -7.06 44.86 -12.95
CA ILE A 80 -8.36 45.45 -13.33
C ILE A 80 -9.49 44.77 -12.54
N ALA A 81 -9.74 45.27 -11.33
CA ALA A 81 -10.77 44.72 -10.43
C ALA A 81 -12.14 45.39 -10.62
N ASP A 82 -12.17 46.73 -10.78
CA ASP A 82 -13.40 47.51 -10.89
C ASP A 82 -14.18 47.18 -12.19
N ILE A 83 -15.49 47.00 -12.06
CA ILE A 83 -16.35 46.62 -13.17
C ILE A 83 -16.37 47.66 -14.31
N ARG A 84 -16.30 48.95 -13.97
CA ARG A 84 -16.32 50.03 -14.95
C ARG A 84 -14.99 50.05 -15.71
N LEU A 85 -13.91 49.77 -15.03
CA LEU A 85 -12.57 49.63 -15.69
C LEU A 85 -12.56 48.39 -16.57
N LYS A 86 -13.16 47.28 -16.14
CA LYS A 86 -13.27 46.06 -16.99
C LYS A 86 -14.02 46.37 -18.29
N ASP A 87 -15.12 47.10 -18.24
CA ASP A 87 -15.87 47.50 -19.44
C ASP A 87 -15.08 48.45 -20.36
N ALA A 88 -14.37 49.42 -19.77
CA ALA A 88 -13.56 50.35 -20.53
C ALA A 88 -12.36 49.65 -21.22
N TYR A 89 -11.62 48.78 -20.51
CA TYR A 89 -10.54 47.96 -21.06
C TYR A 89 -11.06 46.98 -22.12
N PHE A 90 -12.23 46.38 -21.89
CA PHE A 90 -12.86 45.47 -22.85
C PHE A 90 -13.08 46.18 -24.20
N GLN A 91 -13.63 47.37 -24.21
CA GLN A 91 -13.85 48.16 -25.43
C GLN A 91 -12.53 48.45 -26.15
N LYS A 92 -11.50 48.86 -25.42
CA LYS A 92 -10.20 49.14 -25.99
C LYS A 92 -9.50 47.91 -26.56
N ILE A 93 -9.56 46.78 -25.88
CA ILE A 93 -9.02 45.51 -26.38
C ILE A 93 -9.78 45.07 -27.63
N GLN A 94 -11.13 45.23 -27.65
CA GLN A 94 -11.92 44.95 -28.84
C GLN A 94 -11.52 45.83 -30.03
N GLU A 95 -11.38 47.16 -29.85
CA GLU A 95 -10.93 48.09 -30.86
C GLU A 95 -9.56 47.68 -31.46
N MET A 96 -8.62 47.26 -30.61
CA MET A 96 -7.29 46.77 -31.05
C MET A 96 -7.43 45.48 -31.88
N MET A 97 -8.28 44.54 -31.51
CA MET A 97 -8.48 43.27 -32.22
C MET A 97 -9.26 43.42 -33.54
N GLU A 98 -9.96 44.51 -33.75
CA GLU A 98 -10.63 44.82 -35.01
C GLU A 98 -9.63 45.35 -36.08
N ARG A 99 -8.43 45.79 -35.66
CA ARG A 99 -7.36 46.15 -36.53
C ARG A 99 -6.63 44.93 -37.08
N LYS A 100 -6.66 44.73 -38.40
CA LYS A 100 -5.98 43.60 -39.08
C LYS A 100 -4.46 43.71 -39.14
N ASP A 101 -3.91 44.91 -38.95
CA ASP A 101 -2.49 45.21 -38.96
C ASP A 101 -1.83 45.11 -37.57
N LEU A 102 -2.59 44.68 -36.54
CA LEU A 102 -2.15 44.70 -35.17
C LEU A 102 -2.22 43.31 -34.54
N TRP A 103 -1.11 42.78 -34.06
CA TRP A 103 -1.06 41.57 -33.25
C TRP A 103 -1.15 41.94 -31.77
N VAL A 104 -2.13 41.34 -31.04
CA VAL A 104 -2.42 41.66 -29.64
C VAL A 104 -1.96 40.54 -28.74
N VAL A 105 -1.17 40.86 -27.72
CA VAL A 105 -0.73 39.97 -26.66
C VAL A 105 -1.20 40.49 -25.32
N LEU A 106 -1.94 39.64 -24.59
CA LEU A 106 -2.46 39.94 -23.27
C LEU A 106 -1.72 39.11 -22.24
N ILE A 107 -1.30 39.71 -21.12
CA ILE A 107 -0.58 39.06 -20.06
C ILE A 107 -1.32 39.27 -18.73
N SER A 108 -1.43 38.19 -17.93
CA SER A 108 -2.06 38.22 -16.61
C SER A 108 -1.38 37.24 -15.63
N ARG A 109 -1.69 37.36 -14.35
CA ARG A 109 -1.40 36.31 -13.37
C ARG A 109 -2.52 35.27 -13.33
N ALA A 110 -3.74 35.68 -13.61
CA ALA A 110 -4.95 34.86 -13.55
C ALA A 110 -5.24 34.13 -14.87
N PRO A 111 -5.94 32.96 -14.83
CA PRO A 111 -6.52 32.33 -16.01
C PRO A 111 -7.39 33.29 -16.81
N PHE A 112 -7.76 32.91 -18.03
CA PHE A 112 -8.52 33.76 -18.94
C PHE A 112 -9.81 34.25 -18.27
N PRO A 113 -9.99 35.58 -18.07
CA PRO A 113 -11.05 36.09 -17.21
C PRO A 113 -12.42 36.08 -17.88
N ALA A 114 -13.47 35.93 -17.08
CA ALA A 114 -14.85 35.84 -17.57
C ALA A 114 -15.28 37.06 -18.38
N TRP A 115 -14.80 38.26 -18.02
CA TRP A 115 -15.15 39.49 -18.72
C TRP A 115 -14.58 39.61 -20.14
N LEU A 116 -13.59 38.80 -20.52
CA LEU A 116 -13.03 38.70 -21.87
C LEU A 116 -13.56 37.50 -22.69
N LEU A 117 -14.43 36.65 -22.14
CA LEU A 117 -14.87 35.43 -22.83
C LEU A 117 -15.55 35.69 -24.18
N SER A 118 -16.30 36.78 -24.32
CA SER A 118 -16.91 37.15 -25.61
C SER A 118 -15.87 37.45 -26.70
N LEU A 119 -14.73 38.06 -26.35
CA LEU A 119 -13.61 38.25 -27.28
C LEU A 119 -12.96 36.91 -27.63
N ARG A 120 -12.79 36.02 -26.68
CA ARG A 120 -12.24 34.69 -26.95
C ARG A 120 -13.10 33.87 -27.91
N MET A 121 -14.42 33.98 -27.79
CA MET A 121 -15.35 33.32 -28.71
C MET A 121 -15.26 33.93 -30.16
N LYS A 122 -14.96 35.22 -30.26
CA LYS A 122 -14.88 35.93 -31.56
C LYS A 122 -13.51 35.75 -32.24
N TYR A 123 -12.40 35.71 -31.49
CA TYR A 123 -11.03 35.85 -32.01
C TYR A 123 -10.10 34.64 -31.79
N SER A 124 -10.56 33.54 -31.25
CA SER A 124 -9.77 32.28 -31.13
C SER A 124 -8.35 32.47 -30.53
N PHE A 125 -8.27 32.92 -29.28
CA PHE A 125 -7.00 33.14 -28.58
C PHE A 125 -6.12 31.89 -28.47
N VAL A 126 -4.82 32.06 -28.67
CA VAL A 126 -3.81 31.07 -28.26
C VAL A 126 -3.53 31.29 -26.76
N ILE A 127 -3.86 30.29 -25.96
CA ILE A 127 -3.65 30.33 -24.50
C ILE A 127 -2.31 29.70 -24.17
N ILE A 128 -1.45 30.46 -23.50
CA ILE A 128 -0.15 30.03 -22.96
C ILE A 128 -0.27 30.07 -21.44
N GLN A 129 -0.34 28.90 -20.86
CA GLN A 129 -0.62 28.73 -19.43
C GLN A 129 0.65 28.45 -18.63
N GLU A 130 0.55 28.46 -17.31
CA GLU A 130 1.67 28.34 -16.39
C GLU A 130 2.54 27.10 -16.66
N GLU A 131 1.93 25.97 -16.97
CA GLU A 131 2.63 24.70 -17.24
C GLU A 131 3.49 24.78 -18.53
N ASP A 132 3.12 25.62 -19.49
CA ASP A 132 3.90 25.82 -20.71
C ASP A 132 5.24 26.54 -20.46
N PHE A 133 5.35 27.26 -19.34
CA PHE A 133 6.59 27.94 -18.93
C PHE A 133 7.52 27.01 -18.13
N CYS A 134 7.07 25.84 -17.69
CA CYS A 134 7.91 24.91 -16.98
C CYS A 134 9.03 24.38 -17.88
N LEU A 135 10.27 24.44 -17.37
CA LEU A 135 11.43 23.91 -18.07
C LEU A 135 11.44 22.39 -18.05
N THR A 136 11.96 21.77 -19.10
CA THR A 136 12.20 20.32 -19.12
C THR A 136 13.43 19.94 -18.27
N ARG A 137 13.60 18.65 -17.99
CA ARG A 137 14.80 18.18 -17.28
C ARG A 137 16.08 18.48 -18.05
N GLU A 138 16.06 18.32 -19.38
CA GLU A 138 17.18 18.60 -20.25
C GLU A 138 17.54 20.09 -20.23
N GLN A 139 16.54 20.99 -20.28
CA GLN A 139 16.76 22.43 -20.18
C GLN A 139 17.33 22.84 -18.82
N ARG A 140 16.88 22.20 -17.75
CA ARG A 140 17.42 22.38 -16.39
C ARG A 140 18.91 22.02 -16.35
N ASP A 141 19.23 20.81 -16.82
CA ASP A 141 20.59 20.28 -16.77
C ASP A 141 21.56 21.16 -17.62
N GLU A 142 21.13 21.54 -18.80
CA GLU A 142 21.86 22.51 -19.66
C GLU A 142 22.11 23.86 -18.96
N TYR A 143 21.11 24.34 -18.20
CA TYR A 143 21.26 25.61 -17.47
C TYR A 143 22.26 25.51 -16.32
N LEU A 144 22.20 24.43 -15.54
CA LEU A 144 23.12 24.18 -14.43
C LEU A 144 24.57 24.01 -14.91
N GLU A 145 24.78 23.26 -16.00
CA GLU A 145 26.10 23.08 -16.62
C GLU A 145 26.69 24.43 -17.09
N ARG A 146 25.90 25.28 -17.71
CA ARG A 146 26.34 26.60 -18.19
C ARG A 146 26.81 27.51 -17.04
N TYR A 147 26.24 27.38 -15.86
CA TYR A 147 26.67 28.13 -14.68
C TYR A 147 27.70 27.39 -13.84
N GLY A 148 28.16 26.20 -14.27
CA GLY A 148 29.20 25.42 -13.59
C GLY A 148 28.75 24.83 -12.24
N LEU A 149 27.46 24.72 -12.00
CA LEU A 149 26.91 24.21 -10.76
C LEU A 149 26.87 22.68 -10.78
N GLN A 150 27.71 22.04 -9.96
CA GLN A 150 27.68 20.58 -9.75
C GLN A 150 26.87 20.26 -8.51
N VAL A 151 25.74 19.59 -8.70
CA VAL A 151 24.85 19.13 -7.61
C VAL A 151 24.59 17.65 -7.75
N SER A 152 24.40 16.96 -6.62
CA SER A 152 24.03 15.55 -6.64
C SER A 152 22.61 15.34 -7.19
N ASP A 153 22.34 14.17 -7.77
CA ASP A 153 21.02 13.81 -8.29
C ASP A 153 19.93 13.92 -7.22
N GLU A 154 20.25 13.62 -5.97
CA GLU A 154 19.31 13.72 -4.84
C GLU A 154 18.96 15.17 -4.50
N GLN A 155 19.96 16.06 -4.43
CA GLN A 155 19.74 17.50 -4.21
C GLN A 155 18.94 18.11 -5.36
N LEU A 156 19.26 17.71 -6.59
CA LEU A 156 18.58 18.16 -7.78
C LEU A 156 17.12 17.69 -7.83
N ALA A 157 16.86 16.44 -7.44
CA ALA A 157 15.51 15.91 -7.35
C ALA A 157 14.67 16.68 -6.32
N ARG A 158 15.25 17.01 -5.16
CA ARG A 158 14.57 17.82 -4.13
C ARG A 158 14.29 19.25 -4.64
N ALA A 159 15.27 19.93 -5.22
CA ALA A 159 15.08 21.27 -5.76
C ALA A 159 14.04 21.29 -6.88
N TRP A 160 14.01 20.26 -7.73
CA TRP A 160 13.03 20.11 -8.80
C TRP A 160 11.62 19.84 -8.30
N ALA A 161 11.48 19.01 -7.28
CA ALA A 161 10.19 18.74 -6.63
C ALA A 161 9.58 20.02 -6.02
N VAL A 162 10.43 20.88 -5.44
CA VAL A 162 10.05 22.18 -4.88
C VAL A 162 9.66 23.18 -5.96
N GLY A 163 10.52 23.37 -6.95
CA GLY A 163 10.34 24.39 -8.00
C GLY A 163 9.42 23.97 -9.15
N ARG A 164 9.09 22.70 -9.29
CA ARG A 164 8.27 22.11 -10.38
C ARG A 164 8.63 22.61 -11.78
N GLY A 165 9.92 22.86 -12.04
CA GLY A 165 10.38 23.41 -13.31
C GLY A 165 10.15 24.90 -13.51
N ASN A 166 9.78 25.66 -12.47
CA ASN A 166 9.60 27.10 -12.54
C ASN A 166 10.93 27.79 -12.83
N PRO A 167 11.03 28.62 -13.90
CA PRO A 167 12.27 29.31 -14.29
C PRO A 167 12.86 30.20 -13.21
N MET A 168 12.03 30.93 -12.45
CA MET A 168 12.50 31.80 -11.36
C MET A 168 13.16 30.97 -10.25
N SER A 169 12.54 29.86 -9.85
CA SER A 169 13.08 29.00 -8.81
C SER A 169 14.44 28.44 -9.22
N LEU A 170 14.61 28.03 -10.47
CA LEU A 170 15.88 27.54 -11.00
C LEU A 170 16.94 28.66 -11.07
N ARG A 171 16.56 29.86 -11.51
CA ARG A 171 17.47 31.02 -11.53
C ARG A 171 17.97 31.38 -10.12
N VAL A 172 17.06 31.43 -9.15
CA VAL A 172 17.42 31.72 -7.74
C VAL A 172 18.30 30.58 -7.19
N TYR A 173 18.04 29.32 -7.53
CA TYR A 173 18.85 28.19 -7.12
C TYR A 173 20.31 28.31 -7.57
N VAL A 174 20.51 28.76 -8.81
CA VAL A 174 21.86 29.06 -9.33
C VAL A 174 22.49 30.27 -8.62
N MET A 175 21.72 31.35 -8.37
CA MET A 175 22.19 32.53 -7.64
C MET A 175 22.63 32.19 -6.20
N GLU A 176 21.96 31.27 -5.55
CA GLU A 176 22.25 30.77 -4.19
C GLU A 176 23.24 29.59 -4.19
N ASN A 177 23.98 29.38 -5.30
CA ASN A 177 25.01 28.32 -5.45
C ASN A 177 24.51 26.90 -5.09
N GLY A 178 23.25 26.58 -5.38
CA GLY A 178 22.66 25.27 -5.11
C GLY A 178 22.15 25.06 -3.68
N ASP A 179 22.13 26.11 -2.86
CA ASP A 179 21.51 26.05 -1.53
C ASP A 179 20.00 26.15 -1.64
N LEU A 180 19.32 25.04 -1.35
CA LEU A 180 17.86 24.95 -1.44
C LEU A 180 17.14 25.84 -0.42
N GLU A 181 17.66 25.93 0.82
CA GLU A 181 17.03 26.74 1.86
C GLU A 181 17.18 28.24 1.58
N ALA A 182 18.35 28.69 1.11
CA ALA A 182 18.57 30.06 0.66
C ALA A 182 17.68 30.38 -0.54
N THR A 183 17.59 29.47 -1.52
CA THR A 183 16.68 29.59 -2.69
C THR A 183 15.23 29.80 -2.23
N MET A 184 14.74 28.96 -1.37
CA MET A 184 13.37 29.06 -0.85
C MET A 184 13.14 30.41 -0.14
N ARG A 185 14.06 30.83 0.72
CA ARG A 185 13.96 32.15 1.38
C ARG A 185 13.90 33.31 0.38
N THR A 186 14.76 33.30 -0.61
CA THR A 186 14.81 34.37 -1.63
C THR A 186 13.52 34.40 -2.45
N VAL A 187 13.04 33.22 -2.93
CA VAL A 187 11.76 33.11 -3.65
C VAL A 187 10.59 33.59 -2.78
N TRP A 188 10.56 33.23 -1.51
CA TRP A 188 9.50 33.64 -0.58
C TRP A 188 9.51 35.15 -0.35
N THR A 189 10.65 35.72 -0.07
CA THR A 189 10.76 37.17 0.12
C THR A 189 10.28 37.93 -1.10
N TYR A 190 10.58 37.43 -2.30
CA TYR A 190 10.08 38.01 -3.54
C TYR A 190 8.55 37.91 -3.66
N LEU A 191 7.97 36.72 -3.41
CA LEU A 191 6.53 36.51 -3.48
C LEU A 191 5.78 37.30 -2.40
N GLU A 192 6.32 37.39 -1.18
CA GLU A 192 5.74 38.19 -0.09
C GLU A 192 5.62 39.66 -0.51
N SER A 193 6.73 40.28 -0.92
CA SER A 193 6.75 41.71 -1.24
C SER A 193 5.97 42.09 -2.50
N HIS A 194 5.92 41.22 -3.50
CA HIS A 194 5.34 41.55 -4.81
C HIS A 194 3.89 41.04 -4.98
N VAL A 195 3.41 40.19 -4.08
CA VAL A 195 2.07 39.65 -4.18
C VAL A 195 1.32 39.72 -2.85
N TYR A 196 1.78 39.00 -1.84
CA TYR A 196 1.04 38.84 -0.59
C TYR A 196 0.83 40.20 0.14
N ASP A 197 1.84 41.04 0.23
CA ASP A 197 1.72 42.33 0.92
C ASP A 197 0.81 43.34 0.20
N GLN A 198 0.39 43.03 -1.04
CA GLN A 198 -0.56 43.82 -1.82
C GLN A 198 -2.02 43.40 -1.59
N TRP A 199 -2.25 42.27 -0.93
CA TRP A 199 -3.60 41.78 -0.62
C TRP A 199 -4.20 42.51 0.59
N ASP A 200 -5.53 42.54 0.65
CA ASP A 200 -6.20 42.97 1.87
C ASP A 200 -5.95 42.01 3.04
N THR A 201 -6.21 42.50 4.25
CA THR A 201 -5.91 41.76 5.49
C THR A 201 -6.74 40.47 5.58
N GLU A 202 -7.98 40.45 5.06
CA GLU A 202 -8.84 39.30 5.14
C GLU A 202 -8.31 38.16 4.27
N LEU A 203 -7.90 38.45 3.04
CA LEU A 203 -7.28 37.48 2.13
C LEU A 203 -5.93 37.00 2.65
N GLN A 204 -5.12 37.92 3.21
CA GLN A 204 -3.83 37.58 3.84
C GLN A 204 -4.01 36.59 4.98
N ASP A 205 -4.95 36.85 5.89
CA ASP A 205 -5.22 36.01 7.04
C ASP A 205 -5.81 34.66 6.61
N PHE A 206 -6.76 34.66 5.70
CA PHE A 206 -7.31 33.41 5.14
C PHE A 206 -6.22 32.51 4.53
N PHE A 207 -5.36 33.08 3.69
CA PHE A 207 -4.31 32.35 3.01
C PHE A 207 -3.28 31.78 3.97
N MET A 208 -2.91 32.57 4.96
CA MET A 208 -1.99 32.17 6.03
C MET A 208 -2.58 31.04 6.90
N ASP A 209 -3.83 31.17 7.32
CA ASP A 209 -4.47 30.20 8.22
C ASP A 209 -4.76 28.86 7.52
N VAL A 210 -5.10 28.85 6.21
CA VAL A 210 -5.30 27.62 5.40
C VAL A 210 -3.99 26.91 5.07
N SER A 211 -2.83 27.61 5.12
CA SER A 211 -1.53 27.03 4.76
C SER A 211 -1.09 25.83 5.61
N ILE A 212 -1.72 25.61 6.77
CA ILE A 212 -1.50 24.44 7.64
C ILE A 212 -1.82 23.09 6.96
N VAL A 213 -2.63 23.10 5.91
CA VAL A 213 -2.99 21.92 5.13
C VAL A 213 -2.55 22.09 3.68
N LYS A 214 -2.14 20.99 3.05
CA LYS A 214 -1.71 20.99 1.65
C LYS A 214 -2.88 21.02 0.69
N GLU A 215 -3.92 20.29 1.01
CA GLU A 215 -5.14 20.14 0.20
C GLU A 215 -6.35 20.33 1.12
N PHE A 216 -7.38 20.97 0.61
CA PHE A 216 -8.58 21.27 1.42
C PHE A 216 -9.83 21.38 0.55
N THR A 217 -10.96 21.13 1.16
CA THR A 217 -12.29 21.46 0.63
C THR A 217 -12.71 22.85 1.11
N VAL A 218 -13.75 23.40 0.50
CA VAL A 218 -14.36 24.67 0.97
C VAL A 218 -14.76 24.56 2.45
N ASP A 219 -15.36 23.42 2.84
CA ASP A 219 -15.81 23.19 4.21
C ASP A 219 -14.65 23.07 5.20
N LEU A 220 -13.56 22.37 4.83
CA LEU A 220 -12.35 22.32 5.65
C LEU A 220 -11.74 23.71 5.86
N ALA A 221 -11.61 24.49 4.79
CA ALA A 221 -11.09 25.85 4.88
C ALA A 221 -11.98 26.76 5.73
N ALA A 222 -13.29 26.64 5.60
CA ALA A 222 -14.26 27.36 6.45
C ALA A 222 -14.11 26.97 7.93
N MET A 223 -13.91 25.69 8.21
CA MET A 223 -13.74 25.22 9.60
C MET A 223 -12.41 25.67 10.21
N ILE A 224 -11.32 25.62 9.44
CA ILE A 224 -10.00 26.07 9.88
C ILE A 224 -10.05 27.58 10.21
N THR A 225 -10.51 28.40 9.25
CA THR A 225 -10.39 29.86 9.32
C THR A 225 -11.55 30.55 10.04
N GLY A 226 -12.71 29.87 10.13
CA GLY A 226 -13.97 30.47 10.55
C GLY A 226 -14.58 31.41 9.51
N ASN A 227 -14.02 31.50 8.31
CA ASN A 227 -14.53 32.34 7.22
C ASN A 227 -15.68 31.65 6.50
N LYS A 228 -16.83 32.36 6.35
CA LYS A 228 -18.02 31.84 5.65
C LYS A 228 -18.00 32.09 4.14
N HIS A 229 -17.05 32.89 3.65
CA HIS A 229 -16.95 33.34 2.26
C HIS A 229 -15.73 32.72 1.55
N VAL A 230 -15.41 31.46 1.84
CA VAL A 230 -14.22 30.76 1.33
C VAL A 230 -14.14 30.80 -0.19
N GLU A 231 -15.25 30.58 -0.90
CA GLU A 231 -15.28 30.62 -2.37
C GLU A 231 -14.88 32.00 -2.92
N HIS A 232 -15.28 33.07 -2.24
CA HIS A 232 -14.88 34.43 -2.60
C HIS A 232 -13.37 34.64 -2.38
N MET A 233 -12.83 34.19 -1.23
CA MET A 233 -11.38 34.24 -0.96
C MET A 233 -10.57 33.46 -2.01
N LEU A 234 -11.03 32.28 -2.38
CA LEU A 234 -10.37 31.48 -3.42
C LEU A 234 -10.40 32.16 -4.78
N ALA A 235 -11.55 32.73 -5.18
CA ALA A 235 -11.67 33.46 -6.43
C ALA A 235 -10.75 34.68 -6.46
N GLN A 236 -10.72 35.48 -5.40
CA GLN A 236 -9.83 36.63 -5.26
C GLN A 236 -8.35 36.23 -5.26
N GLY A 237 -7.97 35.16 -4.56
CA GLY A 237 -6.60 34.65 -4.56
C GLY A 237 -6.16 34.12 -5.94
N MET A 238 -7.06 33.56 -6.72
CA MET A 238 -6.77 33.14 -8.09
C MET A 238 -6.63 34.36 -9.04
N GLU A 239 -7.52 35.33 -8.92
CA GLU A 239 -7.47 36.54 -9.77
C GLU A 239 -6.20 37.36 -9.52
N THR A 240 -5.75 37.47 -8.28
CA THR A 240 -4.60 38.31 -7.90
C THR A 240 -3.25 37.61 -7.97
N GLY A 241 -3.20 36.30 -7.83
CA GLY A 241 -1.91 35.60 -7.72
C GLY A 241 -1.84 34.22 -8.36
N ASN A 242 -2.94 33.57 -8.67
CA ASN A 242 -3.02 32.20 -9.15
C ASN A 242 -2.31 31.17 -8.25
N PHE A 243 -2.43 31.33 -6.92
CA PHE A 243 -1.75 30.48 -5.95
C PHE A 243 -2.56 29.28 -5.50
N PHE A 244 -3.84 29.24 -5.85
CA PHE A 244 -4.70 28.08 -5.65
C PHE A 244 -4.92 27.32 -6.96
N GLU A 245 -4.99 26.02 -6.88
CA GLU A 245 -5.38 25.17 -8.00
C GLU A 245 -6.50 24.22 -7.56
N LYS A 246 -7.49 24.02 -8.42
CA LYS A 246 -8.56 23.04 -8.20
C LYS A 246 -8.09 21.68 -8.72
N MET A 247 -8.11 20.68 -7.84
CA MET A 247 -7.67 19.32 -8.15
C MET A 247 -8.85 18.51 -8.71
N GLY A 248 -8.86 18.30 -10.04
CA GLY A 248 -9.93 17.55 -10.71
C GLY A 248 -11.27 18.30 -10.83
N GLU A 249 -12.16 17.82 -11.69
CA GLU A 249 -13.47 18.48 -11.92
C GLU A 249 -14.56 18.06 -10.91
N LYS A 250 -14.40 16.91 -10.20
CA LYS A 250 -15.50 16.32 -9.42
C LYS A 250 -15.39 16.49 -7.90
N ASP A 251 -14.21 16.64 -7.33
CA ASP A 251 -14.05 16.48 -5.88
C ASP A 251 -14.03 17.77 -5.07
N GLY A 252 -14.10 18.94 -5.71
CA GLY A 252 -14.09 20.23 -4.99
C GLY A 252 -12.86 20.47 -4.12
N ILE A 253 -11.76 19.71 -4.37
CA ILE A 253 -10.50 19.81 -3.62
C ILE A 253 -9.67 20.94 -4.21
N TRP A 254 -9.14 21.77 -3.34
CA TRP A 254 -8.24 22.86 -3.63
C TRP A 254 -6.85 22.58 -3.06
N ARG A 255 -5.83 23.08 -3.72
CA ARG A 255 -4.46 23.05 -3.26
C ARG A 255 -3.84 24.44 -3.30
N CYS A 256 -3.11 24.80 -2.25
CA CYS A 256 -2.22 25.93 -2.29
C CYS A 256 -0.88 25.53 -2.94
N LYS A 257 -0.38 26.30 -3.91
CA LYS A 257 0.87 26.01 -4.61
C LYS A 257 2.08 26.14 -3.66
N ASP A 258 2.97 25.15 -3.69
CA ASP A 258 3.99 24.92 -2.67
C ASP A 258 4.89 26.14 -2.31
N PRO A 259 5.49 26.91 -3.23
CA PRO A 259 6.36 28.01 -2.78
C PRO A 259 5.65 29.01 -1.91
N MET A 260 4.39 29.34 -2.21
CA MET A 260 3.61 30.29 -1.43
C MET A 260 3.12 29.70 -0.12
N ARG A 261 2.71 28.43 -0.12
CA ARG A 261 2.26 27.74 1.09
C ARG A 261 3.33 27.75 2.19
N TRP A 262 4.58 27.45 1.83
CA TRP A 262 5.67 27.46 2.80
C TRP A 262 5.98 28.86 3.36
N SER A 263 5.92 29.89 2.50
CA SER A 263 6.04 31.28 2.97
C SER A 263 4.96 31.60 4.01
N MET A 264 3.73 31.20 3.73
CA MET A 264 2.58 31.43 4.62
C MET A 264 2.70 30.68 5.95
N GLU A 265 3.18 29.45 5.91
CA GLU A 265 3.41 28.64 7.11
C GLU A 265 4.47 29.28 8.01
N GLN A 266 5.56 29.81 7.45
CA GLN A 266 6.57 30.57 8.20
C GLN A 266 6.01 31.88 8.78
N ARG A 267 5.15 32.55 8.04
CA ARG A 267 4.51 33.81 8.46
C ARG A 267 3.47 33.56 9.55
N LEU A 268 2.74 32.43 9.49
CA LEU A 268 1.80 31.99 10.50
C LEU A 268 2.46 31.93 11.88
N HIS A 269 3.63 31.29 11.98
CA HIS A 269 4.38 31.19 13.22
C HIS A 269 4.92 32.53 13.76
N LYS A 270 5.06 33.56 12.90
CA LYS A 270 5.48 34.91 13.29
C LYS A 270 4.30 35.78 13.70
N LYS A 271 3.13 35.62 13.10
CA LYS A 271 1.98 36.52 13.27
C LYS A 271 0.90 35.98 14.21
N ARG A 272 0.79 34.67 14.39
CA ARG A 272 -0.22 34.05 15.28
C ARG A 272 0.41 33.59 16.57
N SER A 273 -0.36 33.69 17.67
CA SER A 273 0.08 33.10 18.94
C SER A 273 0.03 31.57 18.90
N PRO A 274 0.79 30.87 19.75
CA PRO A 274 0.71 29.38 19.82
C PRO A 274 -0.72 28.87 20.04
N GLU A 275 -1.54 29.57 20.83
CA GLU A 275 -2.95 29.19 21.05
C GLU A 275 -3.80 29.35 19.79
N GLN A 276 -3.56 30.41 18.99
CA GLN A 276 -4.27 30.61 17.72
C GLN A 276 -3.90 29.49 16.74
N ILE A 277 -2.63 29.15 16.62
CA ILE A 277 -2.16 28.07 15.73
C ILE A 277 -2.72 26.73 16.21
N ARG A 278 -2.67 26.44 17.52
CA ARG A 278 -3.29 25.24 18.10
C ARG A 278 -4.76 25.14 17.71
N ARG A 279 -5.49 26.25 17.75
CA ARG A 279 -6.91 26.28 17.36
C ARG A 279 -7.13 25.92 15.88
N LEU A 280 -6.27 26.40 14.97
CA LEU A 280 -6.35 26.04 13.55
C LEU A 280 -6.19 24.54 13.34
N TYR A 281 -5.17 23.93 13.94
CA TYR A 281 -4.94 22.48 13.86
C TYR A 281 -6.04 21.67 14.55
N TYR A 282 -6.55 22.15 15.69
CA TYR A 282 -7.68 21.55 16.37
C TYR A 282 -8.94 21.55 15.47
N ASN A 283 -9.24 22.66 14.83
CA ASN A 283 -10.37 22.78 13.91
C ASN A 283 -10.21 21.86 12.70
N ALA A 284 -9.02 21.74 12.13
CA ALA A 284 -8.72 20.80 11.06
C ALA A 284 -8.89 19.34 11.52
N GLY A 285 -8.38 19.02 12.71
CA GLY A 285 -8.55 17.70 13.34
C GLY A 285 -10.03 17.33 13.54
N LEU A 286 -10.81 18.28 14.05
CA LEU A 286 -12.25 18.11 14.26
C LEU A 286 -13.02 17.89 12.94
N TYR A 287 -12.64 18.61 11.87
CA TYR A 287 -13.19 18.36 10.54
C TYR A 287 -12.95 16.92 10.07
N TYR A 288 -11.71 16.46 10.14
CA TYR A 288 -11.37 15.09 9.73
C TYR A 288 -12.03 14.03 10.63
N GLU A 289 -12.23 14.35 11.90
CA GLU A 289 -12.97 13.47 12.81
C GLU A 289 -14.45 13.33 12.39
N LEU A 290 -15.09 14.44 12.00
CA LEU A 290 -16.48 14.44 11.52
C LEU A 290 -16.64 13.70 10.19
N GLU A 291 -15.64 13.82 9.29
CA GLU A 291 -15.58 13.08 8.03
C GLU A 291 -15.21 11.58 8.22
N GLY A 292 -14.79 11.20 9.43
CA GLY A 292 -14.35 9.82 9.73
C GLY A 292 -12.94 9.47 9.26
N ASP A 293 -12.13 10.45 8.86
CA ASP A 293 -10.73 10.28 8.48
C ASP A 293 -9.83 10.31 9.73
N LEU A 294 -9.83 9.19 10.46
CA LEU A 294 -9.07 9.04 11.71
C LEU A 294 -7.56 9.32 11.54
N PRO A 295 -6.87 8.84 10.50
CA PRO A 295 -5.44 9.12 10.34
C PRO A 295 -5.13 10.61 10.26
N LYS A 296 -5.88 11.37 9.45
CA LYS A 296 -5.66 12.81 9.33
C LYS A 296 -6.07 13.58 10.60
N ALA A 297 -7.15 13.17 11.27
CA ALA A 297 -7.54 13.78 12.54
C ALA A 297 -6.43 13.63 13.59
N LEU A 298 -5.89 12.42 13.75
CA LEU A 298 -4.77 12.16 14.68
C LEU A 298 -3.50 12.94 14.29
N GLU A 299 -3.20 13.07 13.00
CA GLU A 299 -2.06 13.84 12.52
C GLU A 299 -2.18 15.31 12.92
N MET A 300 -3.35 15.93 12.74
CA MET A 300 -3.58 17.33 13.12
C MET A 300 -3.46 17.54 14.62
N TYR A 301 -4.05 16.68 15.44
CA TYR A 301 -3.93 16.78 16.91
C TYR A 301 -2.51 16.55 17.42
N LYS A 302 -1.72 15.71 16.71
CA LYS A 302 -0.34 15.40 17.08
C LYS A 302 0.61 16.60 16.93
N ILE A 303 0.38 17.48 15.96
CA ILE A 303 1.26 18.63 15.69
C ILE A 303 1.41 19.54 16.92
N TYR A 304 0.39 19.63 17.76
CA TYR A 304 0.40 20.40 19.00
C TYR A 304 0.21 19.58 20.27
N ASP A 305 0.56 18.29 20.20
CA ASP A 305 0.51 17.35 21.33
C ASP A 305 -0.82 17.40 22.11
N ASP A 306 -1.94 17.47 21.39
CA ASP A 306 -3.28 17.40 21.97
C ASP A 306 -3.59 15.95 22.40
N THR A 307 -2.96 15.55 23.51
CA THR A 307 -3.05 14.18 24.05
C THR A 307 -4.47 13.81 24.48
N GLU A 308 -5.30 14.78 24.87
CA GLU A 308 -6.71 14.55 25.22
C GLU A 308 -7.52 14.11 24.00
N SER A 309 -7.45 14.85 22.89
CA SER A 309 -8.14 14.47 21.65
C SER A 309 -7.59 13.17 21.06
N ILE A 310 -6.27 12.97 21.09
CA ILE A 310 -5.64 11.72 20.63
C ILE A 310 -6.14 10.54 21.46
N SER A 311 -6.09 10.61 22.80
CA SER A 311 -6.53 9.52 23.68
C SER A 311 -8.02 9.20 23.47
N ARG A 312 -8.86 10.22 23.38
CA ARG A 312 -10.30 10.09 23.10
C ARG A 312 -10.56 9.37 21.77
N LEU A 313 -9.84 9.73 20.71
CA LEU A 313 -9.97 9.08 19.40
C LEU A 313 -9.47 7.65 19.41
N LEU A 314 -8.34 7.36 20.05
CA LEU A 314 -7.82 6.00 20.19
C LEU A 314 -8.81 5.11 20.96
N VAL A 315 -9.40 5.62 22.05
CA VAL A 315 -10.44 4.90 22.81
C VAL A 315 -11.68 4.65 21.97
N ALA A 316 -12.17 5.66 21.25
CA ALA A 316 -13.35 5.52 20.39
C ALA A 316 -13.11 4.51 19.26
N ASN A 317 -11.93 4.56 18.63
CA ASN A 317 -11.54 3.62 17.59
C ASN A 317 -11.39 2.19 18.14
N ALA A 318 -10.71 1.99 19.28
CA ALA A 318 -10.52 0.68 19.90
C ALA A 318 -11.85 0.04 20.34
N ARG A 319 -12.87 0.82 20.68
CA ARG A 319 -14.22 0.32 20.96
C ARG A 319 -14.95 -0.17 19.72
N LYS A 320 -14.70 0.44 18.55
CA LYS A 320 -15.29 0.03 17.27
C LYS A 320 -14.50 -1.11 16.62
N ASN A 321 -13.17 -1.07 16.70
CA ASN A 321 -12.24 -1.95 16.01
C ASN A 321 -11.27 -2.57 17.01
N ALA A 322 -11.65 -3.69 17.59
CA ALA A 322 -10.81 -4.41 18.56
C ALA A 322 -9.74 -5.32 17.87
N ALA A 323 -9.62 -5.25 16.54
CA ALA A 323 -8.64 -6.05 15.80
C ALA A 323 -7.20 -5.64 16.09
N SER A 324 -6.31 -6.61 16.30
CA SER A 324 -4.91 -6.38 16.66
C SER A 324 -4.11 -5.56 15.64
N GLY A 325 -4.41 -5.69 14.33
CA GLY A 325 -3.78 -4.87 13.28
C GLY A 325 -3.98 -3.38 13.45
N ASN A 326 -5.15 -2.97 13.93
CA ASN A 326 -5.48 -1.56 14.15
C ASN A 326 -4.57 -0.89 15.19
N TYR A 327 -4.15 -1.62 16.24
CA TYR A 327 -3.20 -1.09 17.23
C TYR A 327 -1.81 -0.86 16.64
N TYR A 328 -1.37 -1.73 15.75
CA TYR A 328 -0.08 -1.59 15.07
C TYR A 328 -0.07 -0.41 14.09
N GLU A 329 -1.13 -0.20 13.33
CA GLU A 329 -1.25 0.95 12.41
C GLU A 329 -1.19 2.28 13.17
N LEU A 330 -1.79 2.31 14.36
CA LEU A 330 -1.81 3.48 15.23
C LEU A 330 -0.67 3.52 16.27
N ARG A 331 0.34 2.64 16.15
CA ARG A 331 1.41 2.44 17.15
C ARG A 331 2.12 3.73 17.57
N LYS A 332 2.40 4.64 16.62
CA LYS A 332 3.08 5.90 16.93
C LYS A 332 2.30 6.73 17.95
N TYR A 333 0.99 6.74 17.85
CA TYR A 333 0.16 7.51 18.78
C TYR A 333 0.06 6.83 20.15
N TYR A 334 -0.04 5.50 20.22
CA TYR A 334 -0.02 4.76 21.47
C TYR A 334 1.30 4.90 22.22
N LEU A 335 2.43 4.75 21.52
CA LEU A 335 3.77 4.77 22.11
C LEU A 335 4.22 6.17 22.58
N GLU A 336 3.63 7.22 22.02
CA GLU A 336 3.94 8.60 22.36
C GLU A 336 2.98 9.20 23.40
N LEU A 337 1.87 8.48 23.74
CA LEU A 337 1.02 8.94 24.83
C LEU A 337 1.73 8.84 26.18
N PRO A 338 1.57 9.87 27.07
CA PRO A 338 2.03 9.78 28.44
C PRO A 338 1.43 8.58 29.17
N GLU A 339 2.26 7.84 29.93
CA GLU A 339 1.81 6.65 30.66
C GLU A 339 0.69 6.95 31.64
N GLU A 340 0.65 8.12 32.23
CA GLU A 340 -0.39 8.58 33.16
C GLU A 340 -1.77 8.53 32.48
N ILE A 341 -1.88 9.02 31.25
CA ILE A 341 -3.13 9.00 30.47
C ILE A 341 -3.53 7.56 30.15
N ILE A 342 -2.56 6.71 29.81
CA ILE A 342 -2.84 5.30 29.51
C ILE A 342 -3.36 4.57 30.76
N ARG A 343 -2.76 4.82 31.96
CA ARG A 343 -3.15 4.19 33.23
C ARG A 343 -4.53 4.59 33.72
N GLU A 344 -5.07 5.70 33.25
CA GLU A 344 -6.42 6.15 33.59
C GLU A 344 -7.52 5.47 32.75
N ASN A 345 -7.17 4.72 31.71
CA ASN A 345 -8.16 4.18 30.79
C ASN A 345 -7.93 2.68 30.46
N PRO A 346 -8.86 1.79 30.84
CA PRO A 346 -8.72 0.35 30.61
C PRO A 346 -8.65 -0.03 29.13
N VAL A 347 -9.22 0.81 28.23
CA VAL A 347 -9.15 0.56 26.78
C VAL A 347 -7.75 0.81 26.23
N LEU A 348 -7.09 1.87 26.71
CA LEU A 348 -5.71 2.20 26.31
C LEU A 348 -4.71 1.20 26.88
N MET A 349 -4.86 0.78 28.15
CA MET A 349 -4.00 -0.25 28.76
C MET A 349 -4.11 -1.59 28.00
N MET A 350 -5.32 -2.03 27.65
CA MET A 350 -5.50 -3.20 26.79
C MET A 350 -4.81 -3.01 25.43
N GLY A 351 -4.98 -1.84 24.81
CA GLY A 351 -4.35 -1.49 23.52
C GLY A 351 -2.83 -1.55 23.59
N MET A 352 -2.24 -0.99 24.65
CA MET A 352 -0.79 -1.06 24.90
C MET A 352 -0.30 -2.48 25.13
N SER A 353 -0.97 -3.28 25.93
CA SER A 353 -0.60 -4.68 26.14
C SER A 353 -0.62 -5.48 24.83
N LEU A 354 -1.66 -5.33 24.00
CA LEU A 354 -1.73 -5.95 22.67
C LEU A 354 -0.63 -5.44 21.73
N LEU A 355 -0.42 -4.13 21.70
CA LEU A 355 0.59 -3.52 20.84
C LEU A 355 2.00 -4.01 21.20
N GLN A 356 2.35 -3.99 22.46
CA GLN A 356 3.66 -4.48 22.93
C GLN A 356 3.86 -5.95 22.60
N SER A 357 2.82 -6.78 22.73
CA SER A 357 2.87 -8.18 22.30
C SER A 357 3.11 -8.31 20.77
N ILE A 358 2.45 -7.48 19.97
CA ILE A 358 2.65 -7.46 18.49
C ILE A 358 4.08 -7.01 18.14
N LEU A 359 4.66 -6.10 18.92
CA LEU A 359 6.04 -5.63 18.78
C LEU A 359 7.07 -6.63 19.36
N MET A 360 6.61 -7.78 19.85
CA MET A 360 7.42 -8.84 20.51
C MET A 360 8.06 -8.39 21.85
N ASN A 361 7.58 -7.33 22.46
CA ASN A 361 7.98 -6.86 23.78
C ASN A 361 7.13 -7.54 24.87
N VAL A 362 7.38 -8.81 25.12
CA VAL A 362 6.54 -9.64 26.01
C VAL A 362 6.49 -9.06 27.42
N GLU A 363 7.62 -8.62 27.97
CA GLU A 363 7.70 -8.04 29.33
C GLU A 363 6.82 -6.80 29.46
N GLU A 364 6.90 -5.88 28.50
CA GLU A 364 6.08 -4.66 28.49
C GLU A 364 4.58 -4.98 28.27
N SER A 365 4.27 -5.98 27.45
CA SER A 365 2.89 -6.46 27.29
C SER A 365 2.30 -6.96 28.60
N GLU A 366 3.06 -7.77 29.34
CA GLU A 366 2.65 -8.28 30.65
C GLU A 366 2.60 -7.16 31.72
N ARG A 367 3.50 -6.19 31.66
CA ARG A 367 3.42 -5.02 32.56
C ARG A 367 2.10 -4.27 32.39
N TRP A 368 1.69 -3.96 31.16
CA TRP A 368 0.41 -3.31 30.91
C TRP A 368 -0.80 -4.17 31.25
N TYR A 369 -0.69 -5.50 31.10
CA TYR A 369 -1.72 -6.42 31.58
C TYR A 369 -1.89 -6.33 33.09
N HIS A 370 -0.81 -6.33 33.89
CA HIS A 370 -0.85 -6.20 35.34
C HIS A 370 -1.35 -4.81 35.78
N GLU A 371 -0.97 -3.73 35.10
CA GLU A 371 -1.54 -2.40 35.38
C GLU A 371 -3.07 -2.39 35.19
N LEU A 372 -3.58 -3.09 34.19
CA LEU A 372 -5.01 -3.25 33.96
C LEU A 372 -5.68 -4.12 35.05
N GLU A 373 -4.99 -5.15 35.57
CA GLU A 373 -5.48 -5.93 36.71
C GLU A 373 -5.61 -5.07 38.00
N GLU A 374 -4.60 -4.25 38.27
CA GLU A 374 -4.61 -3.33 39.42
C GLU A 374 -5.70 -2.27 39.27
N TYR A 375 -5.88 -1.74 38.03
CA TYR A 375 -6.99 -0.84 37.74
C TYR A 375 -8.34 -1.49 38.00
N GLN A 376 -8.56 -2.73 37.56
CA GLN A 376 -9.82 -3.48 37.76
C GLN A 376 -10.13 -3.71 39.24
N LYS A 377 -9.11 -3.94 40.10
CA LYS A 377 -9.30 -4.16 41.55
C LYS A 377 -9.76 -2.88 42.26
N ARG A 378 -9.33 -1.71 41.85
CA ARG A 378 -9.67 -0.41 42.46
C ARG A 378 -10.89 0.28 41.85
N ALA A 379 -11.25 -0.08 40.59
CA ALA A 379 -12.39 0.50 39.89
C ALA A 379 -13.72 -0.08 40.40
N GLU A 380 -14.80 0.70 40.26
CA GLU A 380 -16.15 0.29 40.67
C GLU A 380 -17.15 0.38 39.49
N GLY A 381 -18.28 -0.24 39.65
CA GLY A 381 -19.43 -0.06 38.73
C GLY A 381 -19.17 -0.46 37.29
N SER A 382 -19.35 0.46 36.37
CA SER A 382 -19.17 0.24 34.92
C SER A 382 -17.73 0.11 34.51
N GLU A 383 -16.83 0.85 35.15
CA GLU A 383 -15.40 0.83 34.83
C GLU A 383 -14.74 -0.49 35.21
N ALA A 384 -15.05 -1.03 36.40
CA ALA A 384 -14.60 -2.35 36.80
C ALA A 384 -15.06 -3.44 35.85
N ARG A 385 -16.30 -3.35 35.33
CA ARG A 385 -16.80 -4.30 34.31
C ARG A 385 -16.12 -4.16 32.98
N GLU A 386 -15.85 -2.91 32.52
CA GLU A 386 -15.10 -2.66 31.29
C GLU A 386 -13.67 -3.23 31.42
N ALA A 387 -12.96 -2.92 32.49
CA ALA A 387 -11.63 -3.46 32.76
C ALA A 387 -11.60 -4.98 32.77
N ARG A 388 -12.60 -5.61 33.43
CA ARG A 388 -12.73 -7.06 33.47
C ARG A 388 -12.95 -7.68 32.09
N GLY A 389 -13.79 -7.05 31.24
CA GLY A 389 -14.01 -7.49 29.87
C GLY A 389 -12.73 -7.36 29.00
N ARG A 390 -11.93 -6.32 29.24
CA ARG A 390 -10.64 -6.11 28.57
C ARG A 390 -9.58 -7.13 29.00
N LEU A 391 -9.48 -7.46 30.27
CA LEU A 391 -8.60 -8.53 30.77
C LEU A 391 -8.93 -9.88 30.14
N ILE A 392 -10.21 -10.24 30.13
CA ILE A 392 -10.67 -11.45 29.47
C ILE A 392 -10.28 -11.49 28.01
N THR A 393 -10.40 -10.34 27.32
CA THR A 393 -9.98 -10.22 25.91
C THR A 393 -8.48 -10.48 25.78
N LEU A 394 -7.64 -9.93 26.64
CA LEU A 394 -6.20 -10.16 26.64
C LEU A 394 -5.85 -11.63 26.91
N ASP A 395 -6.51 -12.27 27.87
CA ASP A 395 -6.33 -13.70 28.17
C ASP A 395 -6.57 -14.58 26.93
N ILE A 396 -7.59 -14.22 26.14
CA ILE A 396 -7.93 -14.95 24.92
C ILE A 396 -7.00 -14.57 23.75
N SER A 397 -6.60 -13.29 23.60
CA SER A 397 -6.02 -12.76 22.36
C SER A 397 -4.51 -12.54 22.39
N LEU A 398 -3.83 -12.44 23.55
CA LEU A 398 -2.40 -12.17 23.59
C LEU A 398 -1.62 -13.25 22.83
N PRO A 399 -0.89 -12.89 21.76
CA PRO A 399 -0.22 -13.86 20.89
C PRO A 399 0.84 -14.72 21.58
N HIS A 400 1.61 -14.16 22.51
CA HIS A 400 2.70 -14.84 23.22
C HIS A 400 2.24 -15.79 24.34
N ARG A 401 1.00 -15.61 24.81
CA ARG A 401 0.36 -16.57 25.71
C ARG A 401 -0.20 -17.70 24.88
N GLY A 402 0.37 -18.89 24.93
CA GLY A 402 -0.19 -20.09 24.30
C GLY A 402 -1.64 -20.36 24.73
N ILE A 403 -2.22 -21.48 24.37
CA ILE A 403 -3.48 -21.90 24.97
C ILE A 403 -3.20 -22.21 26.44
N THR A 404 -3.39 -21.24 27.28
CA THR A 404 -3.57 -21.48 28.72
C THR A 404 -4.91 -22.21 28.87
N GLY A 405 -4.86 -23.36 29.36
CA GLY A 405 -5.84 -24.40 29.42
C GLY A 405 -7.32 -24.06 29.51
N MET A 406 -8.14 -25.09 29.41
CA MET A 406 -9.59 -25.08 29.56
C MET A 406 -10.13 -24.27 30.75
N THR A 407 -9.34 -24.11 31.81
CA THR A 407 -9.67 -23.37 33.01
C THR A 407 -10.01 -21.90 32.75
N ASP A 408 -9.32 -21.25 31.82
CA ASP A 408 -9.55 -19.82 31.54
C ASP A 408 -10.83 -19.58 30.73
N LEU A 409 -11.13 -20.44 29.77
CA LEU A 409 -12.42 -20.40 29.07
C LEU A 409 -13.60 -20.71 29.96
N LEU A 410 -13.47 -21.69 30.87
CA LEU A 410 -14.50 -22.00 31.82
C LEU A 410 -14.69 -20.87 32.84
N ARG A 411 -13.59 -20.28 33.33
CA ARG A 411 -13.63 -19.10 34.20
C ARG A 411 -14.31 -17.92 33.49
N THR A 412 -13.98 -17.68 32.24
CA THR A 412 -14.58 -16.62 31.39
C THR A 412 -16.09 -16.85 31.21
N ALA A 413 -16.51 -18.10 30.92
CA ALA A 413 -17.93 -18.44 30.81
C ALA A 413 -18.65 -18.22 32.14
N GLY A 414 -18.03 -18.61 33.26
CA GLY A 414 -18.55 -18.36 34.62
C GLY A 414 -18.78 -16.88 34.89
N VAL A 415 -17.83 -16.04 34.53
CA VAL A 415 -17.94 -14.55 34.65
C VAL A 415 -19.11 -14.02 33.82
N LEU A 416 -19.22 -14.41 32.56
CA LEU A 416 -20.29 -13.93 31.66
C LEU A 416 -21.68 -14.40 32.08
N LEU A 417 -21.77 -15.56 32.71
CA LEU A 417 -23.03 -16.10 33.28
C LEU A 417 -23.43 -15.40 34.58
N THR A 418 -22.46 -15.03 35.41
CA THR A 418 -22.70 -14.38 36.71
C THR A 418 -22.92 -12.87 36.59
N ASP A 419 -22.25 -12.22 35.67
CA ASP A 419 -22.40 -10.78 35.39
C ASP A 419 -22.63 -10.52 33.88
N ARG A 420 -23.90 -10.55 33.48
CA ARG A 420 -24.35 -10.32 32.08
C ARG A 420 -24.04 -8.93 31.57
N LYS A 421 -23.57 -8.00 32.40
CA LYS A 421 -23.20 -6.64 32.01
C LYS A 421 -21.73 -6.55 31.57
N VAL A 422 -20.91 -7.57 31.89
CA VAL A 422 -19.55 -7.68 31.37
C VAL A 422 -19.61 -7.94 29.86
N ARG A 423 -18.97 -7.11 29.06
CA ARG A 423 -18.89 -7.27 27.60
C ARG A 423 -17.45 -7.56 27.21
N ILE A 424 -17.27 -8.58 26.37
CA ILE A 424 -16.01 -8.88 25.73
C ILE A 424 -16.01 -8.15 24.38
N PRO A 425 -14.97 -7.36 24.05
CA PRO A 425 -14.81 -6.81 22.71
C PRO A 425 -14.82 -7.91 21.63
N GLU A 426 -15.42 -7.63 20.49
CA GLU A 426 -15.38 -8.57 19.36
C GLU A 426 -13.92 -8.77 18.90
N LEU A 427 -13.47 -10.02 18.87
CA LEU A 427 -12.13 -10.38 18.42
C LEU A 427 -12.17 -11.56 17.46
N SER A 428 -11.30 -11.58 16.47
CA SER A 428 -11.11 -12.70 15.56
C SER A 428 -10.04 -13.64 16.10
N VAL A 429 -10.40 -14.90 16.31
CA VAL A 429 -9.48 -15.96 16.74
C VAL A 429 -8.50 -16.32 15.61
N THR A 430 -8.94 -16.21 14.36
CA THR A 430 -8.14 -16.53 13.16
C THR A 430 -7.28 -15.37 12.70
N SER A 431 -7.52 -14.16 13.22
CA SER A 431 -7.07 -12.92 12.56
C SER A 431 -7.59 -12.89 11.11
N ASN A 432 -6.75 -12.47 10.15
CA ASN A 432 -7.04 -12.48 8.72
C ASN A 432 -6.44 -13.71 8.02
N LEU A 433 -6.32 -14.87 8.71
CA LEU A 433 -5.58 -16.03 8.22
C LEU A 433 -6.48 -17.20 7.85
N PRO A 434 -6.09 -18.06 6.90
CA PRO A 434 -6.81 -19.25 6.50
C PRO A 434 -6.50 -20.44 7.45
N SER A 435 -6.50 -20.22 8.75
CA SER A 435 -6.14 -21.25 9.75
C SER A 435 -6.79 -20.98 11.09
N MET A 436 -7.29 -22.01 11.73
CA MET A 436 -7.73 -22.02 13.12
C MET A 436 -6.55 -22.31 14.06
N MET A 437 -5.74 -23.31 13.74
CA MET A 437 -4.63 -23.74 14.58
C MET A 437 -3.48 -22.71 14.59
N ASN A 438 -3.27 -22.02 13.49
CA ASN A 438 -2.22 -21.01 13.35
C ASN A 438 -2.80 -19.61 13.08
N GLY A 439 -3.91 -19.28 13.68
CA GLY A 439 -4.59 -17.99 13.56
C GLY A 439 -3.99 -16.88 14.43
N GLY A 440 -4.83 -16.14 15.12
CA GLY A 440 -4.42 -15.10 16.08
C GLY A 440 -3.57 -15.65 17.23
N LYS A 441 -3.85 -16.86 17.68
CA LYS A 441 -3.14 -17.60 18.72
C LYS A 441 -2.75 -18.99 18.22
N ASP A 442 -1.72 -19.59 18.81
CA ASP A 442 -1.33 -20.98 18.50
C ASP A 442 -2.25 -21.97 19.20
N PHE A 443 -2.91 -22.82 18.44
CA PHE A 443 -3.80 -23.87 18.94
C PHE A 443 -3.22 -25.28 18.74
N CYS A 444 -1.92 -25.44 18.47
CA CYS A 444 -1.33 -26.74 18.24
C CYS A 444 -1.45 -27.68 19.43
N GLU A 445 -1.28 -27.19 20.66
CA GLU A 445 -1.46 -28.00 21.86
C GLU A 445 -2.88 -28.58 22.00
N TRP A 446 -3.90 -27.83 21.56
CA TRP A 446 -5.27 -28.30 21.51
C TRP A 446 -5.41 -29.56 20.63
N SER A 447 -4.66 -29.65 19.56
CA SER A 447 -4.73 -30.80 18.63
C SER A 447 -4.37 -32.14 19.27
N ARG A 448 -3.60 -32.15 20.36
CA ARG A 448 -3.25 -33.39 21.08
C ARG A 448 -4.46 -34.09 21.67
N ARG A 449 -5.51 -33.33 22.02
CA ARG A 449 -6.75 -33.81 22.64
C ARG A 449 -7.99 -33.24 21.93
N ASP A 450 -7.93 -33.07 20.64
CA ASP A 450 -8.90 -32.35 19.82
C ASP A 450 -10.33 -32.88 19.95
N LYS A 451 -10.57 -34.18 19.77
CA LYS A 451 -11.93 -34.80 19.91
C LYS A 451 -12.49 -34.65 21.31
N GLU A 452 -11.69 -34.88 22.32
CA GLU A 452 -12.10 -34.76 23.73
C GLU A 452 -12.46 -33.30 24.04
N LEU A 453 -11.61 -32.36 23.68
CA LEU A 453 -11.83 -30.96 23.97
C LEU A 453 -13.00 -30.38 23.16
N ALA A 454 -13.17 -30.76 21.90
CA ALA A 454 -14.31 -30.36 21.10
C ALA A 454 -15.63 -30.84 21.70
N GLY A 455 -15.67 -32.05 22.21
CA GLY A 455 -16.86 -32.65 22.85
C GLY A 455 -17.19 -32.02 24.21
N SER A 456 -16.18 -31.68 25.00
CA SER A 456 -16.35 -31.19 26.37
C SER A 456 -16.61 -29.70 26.47
N ILE A 457 -15.82 -28.88 25.78
CA ILE A 457 -15.88 -27.41 25.90
C ILE A 457 -16.33 -26.69 24.62
N GLY A 458 -16.58 -27.38 23.52
CA GLY A 458 -16.91 -26.74 22.24
C GLY A 458 -18.09 -25.77 22.35
N LYS A 459 -19.17 -26.14 23.05
CA LYS A 459 -20.32 -25.25 23.28
C LYS A 459 -19.96 -24.02 24.12
N VAL A 460 -19.05 -24.16 25.09
CA VAL A 460 -18.58 -23.06 25.93
C VAL A 460 -17.77 -22.07 25.08
N VAL A 461 -16.91 -22.58 24.21
CA VAL A 461 -16.14 -21.76 23.26
C VAL A 461 -17.06 -20.97 22.32
N GLU A 462 -18.06 -21.63 21.74
CA GLU A 462 -19.05 -20.97 20.88
C GLU A 462 -19.84 -19.89 21.63
N PHE A 463 -20.21 -20.15 22.89
CA PHE A 463 -20.90 -19.17 23.73
C PHE A 463 -20.04 -17.94 24.05
N VAL A 464 -18.78 -18.14 24.46
CA VAL A 464 -17.86 -17.07 24.86
C VAL A 464 -17.52 -16.20 23.67
N LEU A 465 -17.26 -16.79 22.50
CA LEU A 465 -16.83 -16.09 21.30
C LEU A 465 -17.99 -15.57 20.42
N GLY A 466 -19.24 -15.92 20.74
CA GLY A 466 -20.42 -15.43 20.03
C GLY A 466 -20.37 -15.69 18.53
N LYS A 467 -20.45 -14.65 17.70
CA LYS A 467 -20.39 -14.78 16.25
C LYS A 467 -19.06 -15.36 15.75
N TYR A 468 -17.95 -15.09 16.44
CA TYR A 468 -16.64 -15.68 16.15
C TYR A 468 -16.52 -17.14 16.58
N GLY A 469 -17.39 -17.64 17.45
CA GLY A 469 -17.46 -19.05 17.83
C GLY A 469 -18.17 -19.93 16.80
N LYS A 470 -19.07 -19.35 15.97
CA LYS A 470 -19.85 -20.14 15.01
C LYS A 470 -18.96 -20.77 13.94
N GLY A 471 -18.99 -22.09 13.86
CA GLY A 471 -18.17 -22.87 12.94
C GLY A 471 -16.73 -23.11 13.40
N LEU A 472 -16.30 -22.48 14.51
CA LEU A 472 -14.92 -22.59 14.98
C LEU A 472 -14.54 -24.03 15.35
N VAL A 473 -15.34 -24.69 16.13
CA VAL A 473 -15.03 -26.05 16.63
C VAL A 473 -14.92 -27.08 15.51
N PRO A 474 -15.91 -27.20 14.58
CA PRO A 474 -15.76 -28.13 13.46
C PRO A 474 -14.60 -27.77 12.54
N LEU A 475 -14.29 -26.50 12.30
CA LEU A 475 -13.15 -26.10 11.47
C LEU A 475 -11.81 -26.39 12.17
N ALA A 476 -11.71 -26.17 13.47
CA ALA A 476 -10.51 -26.52 14.22
C ALA A 476 -10.27 -28.05 14.23
N LEU A 477 -11.32 -28.86 14.38
CA LEU A 477 -11.23 -30.32 14.22
C LEU A 477 -10.80 -30.69 12.80
N ALA A 478 -11.42 -30.10 11.78
CA ALA A 478 -11.08 -30.35 10.38
C ALA A 478 -9.61 -30.06 10.10
N GLU A 479 -9.07 -28.94 10.60
CA GLU A 479 -7.65 -28.59 10.42
C GLU A 479 -6.73 -29.57 11.15
N SER A 480 -7.05 -29.92 12.41
CA SER A 480 -6.28 -30.90 13.16
C SER A 480 -6.25 -32.27 12.46
N PHE A 481 -7.39 -32.75 11.99
CA PHE A 481 -7.49 -34.05 11.28
C PHE A 481 -6.78 -34.01 9.93
N GLN A 482 -6.92 -32.91 9.21
CA GLN A 482 -6.20 -32.72 7.95
C GLN A 482 -4.69 -32.76 8.15
N GLU A 483 -4.15 -32.03 9.15
CA GLU A 483 -2.72 -32.02 9.44
C GLU A 483 -2.21 -33.39 9.89
N LYS A 484 -3.01 -34.18 10.60
CA LYS A 484 -2.67 -35.55 11.01
C LYS A 484 -2.85 -36.59 9.90
N GLY A 485 -3.35 -36.20 8.73
CA GLY A 485 -3.60 -37.11 7.62
C GLY A 485 -4.69 -38.14 7.95
N GLN A 486 -5.75 -37.74 8.69
CA GLN A 486 -6.89 -38.59 9.00
C GLN A 486 -7.83 -38.75 7.80
N ASP A 487 -8.90 -39.51 7.96
CA ASP A 487 -9.86 -39.82 6.90
C ASP A 487 -10.41 -38.57 6.19
N ASP A 488 -10.20 -38.51 4.89
CA ASP A 488 -10.58 -37.37 4.04
C ASP A 488 -12.09 -37.08 4.06
N TYR A 489 -12.94 -38.11 4.25
CA TYR A 489 -14.39 -37.94 4.32
C TYR A 489 -14.79 -37.24 5.60
N GLU A 490 -14.22 -37.64 6.76
CA GLU A 490 -14.47 -36.99 8.04
C GLU A 490 -14.02 -35.52 8.01
N VAL A 491 -12.84 -35.25 7.42
CA VAL A 491 -12.33 -33.89 7.23
C VAL A 491 -13.28 -33.04 6.38
N MET A 492 -13.72 -33.56 5.23
CA MET A 492 -14.67 -32.85 4.35
C MET A 492 -16.01 -32.56 5.02
N ALA A 493 -16.55 -33.53 5.77
CA ALA A 493 -17.80 -33.35 6.51
C ALA A 493 -17.68 -32.23 7.57
N LEU A 494 -16.56 -32.17 8.29
CA LEU A 494 -16.29 -31.14 9.26
C LEU A 494 -16.10 -29.76 8.60
N ILE A 495 -15.41 -29.67 7.47
CA ILE A 495 -15.26 -28.41 6.71
C ILE A 495 -16.65 -27.88 6.30
N GLN A 496 -17.49 -28.73 5.70
CA GLN A 496 -18.83 -28.33 5.28
C GLN A 496 -19.70 -27.88 6.45
N LYS A 497 -19.68 -28.64 7.57
CA LYS A 497 -20.40 -28.27 8.79
C LYS A 497 -19.94 -26.91 9.32
N GLY A 498 -18.63 -26.67 9.42
CA GLY A 498 -18.08 -25.41 9.89
C GLY A 498 -18.42 -24.25 8.97
N ARG A 499 -18.32 -24.45 7.63
CA ARG A 499 -18.69 -23.44 6.65
C ARG A 499 -20.17 -23.05 6.74
N MET A 500 -21.08 -24.01 6.81
CA MET A 500 -22.52 -23.75 6.97
C MET A 500 -22.81 -22.93 8.24
N GLN A 501 -22.16 -23.26 9.34
CA GLN A 501 -22.32 -22.51 10.61
C GLN A 501 -21.76 -21.10 10.50
N ALA A 502 -20.61 -20.90 9.84
CA ALA A 502 -20.02 -19.59 9.62
C ALA A 502 -20.90 -18.72 8.70
N ASP A 503 -21.40 -19.26 7.60
CA ASP A 503 -22.30 -18.56 6.68
C ASP A 503 -23.66 -18.22 7.30
N SER A 504 -24.16 -19.05 8.25
CA SER A 504 -25.45 -18.85 8.93
C SER A 504 -25.44 -17.82 10.05
N GLY A 505 -24.46 -16.92 10.09
CA GLY A 505 -24.36 -15.82 11.06
C GLY A 505 -23.08 -15.85 11.91
N GLY A 506 -22.04 -16.48 11.42
CA GLY A 506 -20.66 -16.32 11.88
C GLY A 506 -19.98 -15.12 11.24
N LYS A 507 -18.67 -15.15 11.17
CA LYS A 507 -17.83 -14.12 10.58
C LYS A 507 -17.14 -14.66 9.32
N ILE A 508 -16.86 -13.77 8.37
CA ILE A 508 -16.24 -14.10 7.08
C ILE A 508 -14.84 -14.71 7.24
N GLU A 509 -14.13 -14.42 8.33
CA GLU A 509 -12.84 -15.02 8.67
C GLU A 509 -12.93 -16.54 8.83
N GLN A 510 -14.01 -17.08 9.41
CA GLN A 510 -14.20 -18.53 9.49
C GLN A 510 -14.50 -19.14 8.11
N VAL A 511 -15.18 -18.39 7.23
CA VAL A 511 -15.38 -18.81 5.83
C VAL A 511 -14.05 -18.87 5.10
N PHE A 512 -13.14 -17.94 5.36
CA PHE A 512 -11.78 -17.98 4.82
C PHE A 512 -11.02 -19.24 5.24
N VAL A 513 -11.10 -19.61 6.53
CA VAL A 513 -10.51 -20.87 7.01
C VAL A 513 -11.14 -22.08 6.32
N ALA A 514 -12.46 -22.12 6.20
CA ALA A 514 -13.15 -23.24 5.54
C ALA A 514 -12.70 -23.40 4.09
N ASN A 515 -12.61 -22.29 3.32
CA ASN A 515 -12.12 -22.31 1.95
C ASN A 515 -10.63 -22.68 1.86
N GLY A 516 -9.79 -22.19 2.79
CA GLY A 516 -8.40 -22.57 2.88
C GLY A 516 -8.19 -24.07 3.11
N LEU A 517 -8.97 -24.67 4.01
CA LEU A 517 -8.95 -26.12 4.26
C LEU A 517 -9.45 -26.90 3.04
N LEU A 518 -10.51 -26.44 2.39
CA LEU A 518 -11.06 -27.05 1.19
C LEU A 518 -10.02 -27.05 0.05
N CYS A 519 -9.35 -25.92 -0.19
CA CYS A 519 -8.28 -25.81 -1.19
C CYS A 519 -7.12 -26.78 -0.88
N ARG A 520 -6.76 -26.95 0.40
CA ARG A 520 -5.74 -27.95 0.80
C ARG A 520 -6.19 -29.39 0.51
N MET A 521 -7.50 -29.69 0.67
CA MET A 521 -8.05 -31.01 0.28
C MET A 521 -7.97 -31.24 -1.23
N TYR A 522 -8.30 -30.23 -2.03
CA TYR A 522 -8.16 -30.31 -3.50
C TYR A 522 -6.70 -30.47 -3.92
N LEU A 523 -5.78 -29.76 -3.28
CA LEU A 523 -4.34 -29.91 -3.53
C LEU A 523 -3.86 -31.37 -3.32
N ILE A 524 -4.30 -32.02 -2.23
CA ILE A 524 -3.96 -33.41 -1.91
C ILE A 524 -4.55 -34.39 -2.94
N ARG A 525 -5.66 -34.03 -3.58
CA ARG A 525 -6.34 -34.83 -4.61
C ARG A 525 -5.87 -34.52 -6.04
N GLN A 526 -4.89 -33.64 -6.21
CA GLN A 526 -4.35 -33.19 -7.49
C GLN A 526 -5.38 -32.38 -8.32
N ASP A 527 -6.34 -31.78 -7.65
CA ASP A 527 -7.37 -30.92 -8.26
C ASP A 527 -7.06 -29.45 -7.96
N LEU A 528 -5.95 -28.99 -8.54
CA LEU A 528 -5.43 -27.64 -8.27
C LEU A 528 -6.28 -26.56 -8.94
N GLU A 529 -6.92 -26.86 -10.06
CA GLU A 529 -7.81 -25.94 -10.77
C GLU A 529 -9.02 -25.57 -9.90
N GLU A 530 -9.65 -26.55 -9.26
CA GLU A 530 -10.76 -26.33 -8.35
C GLU A 530 -10.31 -25.57 -7.09
N ALA A 531 -9.10 -25.85 -6.57
CA ALA A 531 -8.55 -25.09 -5.46
C ALA A 531 -8.39 -23.60 -5.79
N ILE A 532 -7.87 -23.28 -6.97
CA ILE A 532 -7.72 -21.89 -7.44
C ILE A 532 -9.10 -21.26 -7.64
N HIS A 533 -10.04 -21.97 -8.27
CA HIS A 533 -11.41 -21.48 -8.50
C HIS A 533 -12.12 -21.10 -7.20
N VAL A 534 -12.09 -21.98 -6.19
CA VAL A 534 -12.69 -21.72 -4.87
C VAL A 534 -12.12 -20.48 -4.23
N MET A 535 -10.80 -20.32 -4.26
CA MET A 535 -10.15 -19.17 -3.61
C MET A 535 -10.37 -17.87 -4.39
N THR A 536 -10.38 -17.90 -5.73
CA THR A 536 -10.67 -16.73 -6.58
C THR A 536 -12.11 -16.26 -6.39
N THR A 537 -13.09 -17.18 -6.37
CA THR A 537 -14.49 -16.84 -6.07
C THR A 537 -14.65 -16.21 -4.69
N PHE A 538 -13.91 -16.71 -3.70
CA PHE A 538 -13.92 -16.11 -2.36
C PHE A 538 -13.26 -14.73 -2.33
N ARG A 539 -12.20 -14.53 -3.13
CA ARG A 539 -11.55 -13.23 -3.29
C ARG A 539 -12.52 -12.15 -3.79
N GLU A 540 -13.28 -12.47 -4.87
CA GLU A 540 -14.29 -11.57 -5.44
C GLU A 540 -15.38 -11.19 -4.43
N ARG A 541 -15.79 -12.12 -3.56
CA ARG A 541 -16.69 -11.84 -2.45
C ARG A 541 -16.06 -10.88 -1.44
N CYS A 542 -14.79 -11.12 -1.08
CA CYS A 542 -14.08 -10.33 -0.07
C CYS A 542 -13.75 -8.91 -0.54
N GLU A 543 -13.65 -8.64 -1.83
CA GLU A 543 -13.48 -7.27 -2.36
C GLU A 543 -14.59 -6.33 -1.87
N LYS A 544 -15.81 -6.85 -1.71
CA LYS A 544 -16.97 -6.08 -1.27
C LYS A 544 -17.22 -6.18 0.24
N GLU A 545 -17.09 -7.40 0.80
CA GLU A 545 -17.52 -7.68 2.18
C GLU A 545 -16.40 -7.51 3.21
N ALA A 546 -15.14 -7.78 2.83
CA ALA A 546 -14.00 -7.81 3.76
C ALA A 546 -12.66 -7.54 3.09
N PRO A 547 -12.40 -6.34 2.55
CA PRO A 547 -11.14 -6.01 1.85
C PRO A 547 -9.88 -6.32 2.67
N ARG A 548 -9.95 -6.27 4.00
CA ARG A 548 -8.86 -6.61 4.92
C ARG A 548 -8.32 -8.04 4.79
N LEU A 549 -9.04 -8.95 4.14
CA LEU A 549 -8.62 -10.34 3.93
C LEU A 549 -7.83 -10.53 2.62
N LEU A 550 -7.92 -9.58 1.67
CA LEU A 550 -7.40 -9.72 0.31
C LEU A 550 -5.91 -10.05 0.28
N ASP A 551 -5.10 -9.37 1.05
CA ASP A 551 -3.65 -9.59 1.10
C ASP A 551 -3.27 -11.05 1.42
N ASN A 552 -3.97 -11.67 2.36
CA ASN A 552 -3.74 -13.07 2.73
C ASN A 552 -4.40 -14.05 1.76
N ILE A 553 -5.49 -13.67 1.11
CA ILE A 553 -6.11 -14.45 0.03
C ILE A 553 -5.17 -14.47 -1.18
N ASP A 554 -4.61 -13.33 -1.57
CA ASP A 554 -3.67 -13.22 -2.68
C ASP A 554 -2.37 -14.00 -2.39
N ALA A 555 -1.88 -13.97 -1.14
CA ALA A 555 -0.77 -14.83 -0.72
C ALA A 555 -1.12 -16.33 -0.78
N PHE A 556 -2.37 -16.71 -0.49
CA PHE A 556 -2.83 -18.09 -0.62
C PHE A 556 -2.90 -18.52 -2.09
N LEU A 557 -3.45 -17.68 -2.95
CA LEU A 557 -3.46 -17.90 -4.41
C LEU A 557 -2.02 -18.03 -4.95
N CYS A 558 -1.10 -17.16 -4.53
CA CYS A 558 0.31 -17.29 -4.89
C CYS A 558 0.88 -18.68 -4.50
N ARG A 559 0.54 -19.20 -3.29
CA ARG A 559 0.95 -20.57 -2.90
C ARG A 559 0.38 -21.65 -3.81
N LEU A 560 -0.85 -21.52 -4.28
CA LEU A 560 -1.43 -22.44 -5.26
C LEU A 560 -0.72 -22.33 -6.62
N HIS A 561 -0.43 -21.12 -7.08
CA HIS A 561 0.33 -20.89 -8.32
C HIS A 561 1.76 -21.41 -8.25
N LEU A 562 2.39 -21.47 -7.08
CA LEU A 562 3.69 -22.13 -6.88
C LEU A 562 3.62 -23.64 -7.20
N TYR A 563 2.51 -24.32 -6.89
CA TYR A 563 2.29 -25.72 -7.30
C TYR A 563 1.94 -25.85 -8.77
N TRP A 564 1.24 -24.87 -9.33
CA TRP A 564 0.88 -24.82 -10.76
C TRP A 564 2.10 -24.52 -11.65
N GLY A 565 3.06 -23.75 -11.12
CA GLY A 565 4.22 -23.27 -11.87
C GLY A 565 3.96 -22.03 -12.71
N ASP A 566 2.91 -21.26 -12.38
CA ASP A 566 2.56 -20.01 -13.07
C ASP A 566 3.46 -18.86 -12.61
N THR A 567 4.49 -18.59 -13.39
CA THR A 567 5.48 -17.57 -13.06
C THR A 567 4.91 -16.15 -13.13
N ALA A 568 3.92 -15.88 -13.97
CA ALA A 568 3.35 -14.55 -14.16
C ALA A 568 2.58 -14.10 -12.90
N GLU A 569 1.69 -14.96 -12.39
CA GLU A 569 0.91 -14.71 -11.18
C GLU A 569 1.80 -14.59 -9.94
N ILE A 570 2.85 -15.41 -9.85
CA ILE A 570 3.81 -15.35 -8.74
C ILE A 570 4.58 -14.01 -8.75
N LEU A 571 5.01 -13.52 -9.93
CA LEU A 571 5.70 -12.23 -10.05
C LEU A 571 4.77 -11.07 -9.74
N ALA A 572 3.54 -11.09 -10.25
CA ALA A 572 2.53 -10.07 -9.95
C ALA A 572 2.27 -9.95 -8.44
N TRP A 573 2.17 -11.10 -7.73
CA TRP A 573 2.04 -11.07 -6.28
C TRP A 573 3.27 -10.47 -5.57
N MET A 574 4.49 -10.71 -6.08
CA MET A 574 5.72 -10.17 -5.47
C MET A 574 5.77 -8.65 -5.43
N ASP A 575 5.11 -7.96 -6.37
CA ASP A 575 5.02 -6.49 -6.39
C ASP A 575 4.21 -5.93 -5.20
N THR A 576 3.34 -6.75 -4.63
CA THR A 576 2.51 -6.40 -3.46
C THR A 576 2.97 -7.08 -2.17
N ALA A 577 4.00 -7.91 -2.23
CA ALA A 577 4.51 -8.65 -1.08
C ALA A 577 5.11 -7.70 -0.03
N PRO A 578 4.96 -8.00 1.27
CA PRO A 578 5.50 -7.14 2.33
C PRO A 578 7.03 -7.07 2.26
N ASP A 579 7.57 -5.88 2.57
CA ASP A 579 9.02 -5.64 2.59
C ASP A 579 9.57 -5.92 3.99
N GLU A 580 10.23 -7.06 4.15
CA GLU A 580 10.86 -7.50 5.40
C GLU A 580 12.06 -6.66 5.82
N ASN A 581 12.63 -5.85 4.92
CA ASN A 581 13.79 -5.02 5.21
C ASN A 581 13.43 -3.70 5.90
N ARG A 582 12.17 -3.27 5.80
CA ARG A 582 11.69 -2.07 6.50
C ARG A 582 11.40 -2.36 7.96
N GLU A 583 10.53 -3.32 8.20
CA GLU A 583 10.11 -3.69 9.54
C GLU A 583 9.46 -5.08 9.47
N PHE A 584 9.89 -6.00 10.35
CA PHE A 584 9.26 -7.31 10.46
C PHE A 584 7.96 -7.21 11.25
N TYR A 585 6.84 -7.32 10.55
CA TYR A 585 5.51 -7.21 11.13
C TYR A 585 4.85 -8.58 11.30
N ILE A 586 4.64 -9.00 12.54
CA ILE A 586 4.21 -10.37 12.87
C ILE A 586 2.84 -10.76 12.28
N LEU A 587 1.96 -9.80 11.97
CA LEU A 587 0.68 -10.10 11.35
C LEU A 587 0.83 -10.47 9.87
N GLU A 588 1.97 -10.15 9.24
CA GLU A 588 2.33 -10.51 7.87
C GLU A 588 2.97 -11.91 7.74
N ARG A 589 3.08 -12.65 8.82
CA ARG A 589 3.77 -13.94 8.88
C ARG A 589 3.37 -14.96 7.81
N PHE A 590 2.09 -14.97 7.41
CA PHE A 590 1.61 -15.85 6.33
C PHE A 590 2.14 -15.42 4.97
N ARG A 591 2.17 -14.12 4.71
CA ARG A 591 2.73 -13.51 3.50
C ARG A 591 4.25 -13.70 3.46
N TYR A 592 4.95 -13.53 4.58
CA TYR A 592 6.39 -13.82 4.67
C TYR A 592 6.72 -15.30 4.42
N LEU A 593 5.96 -16.23 4.95
CA LEU A 593 6.12 -17.66 4.64
C LEU A 593 5.88 -17.97 3.15
N THR A 594 4.98 -17.25 2.50
CA THR A 594 4.76 -17.33 1.06
C THR A 594 5.95 -16.74 0.31
N LYS A 595 6.44 -15.57 0.71
CA LYS A 595 7.60 -14.89 0.10
C LYS A 595 8.88 -15.72 0.20
N ALA A 596 9.12 -16.39 1.33
CA ALA A 596 10.23 -17.32 1.48
C ALA A 596 10.20 -18.46 0.43
N ARG A 597 9.00 -18.98 0.12
CA ARG A 597 8.84 -19.99 -0.95
C ARG A 597 9.11 -19.42 -2.34
N VAL A 598 8.68 -18.20 -2.60
CA VAL A 598 8.99 -17.51 -3.88
C VAL A 598 10.49 -17.28 -4.01
N TYR A 599 11.17 -16.87 -2.96
CA TYR A 599 12.62 -16.73 -2.96
C TYR A 599 13.33 -18.06 -3.24
N LEU A 600 12.86 -19.17 -2.66
CA LEU A 600 13.37 -20.51 -2.95
C LEU A 600 13.20 -20.89 -4.41
N GLN A 601 12.04 -20.60 -5.02
CA GLN A 601 11.77 -20.86 -6.43
C GLN A 601 12.66 -19.99 -7.34
N GLN A 602 12.94 -18.74 -6.93
CA GLN A 602 13.80 -17.81 -7.69
C GLN A 602 15.30 -18.07 -7.49
N GLY A 603 15.69 -18.98 -6.59
CA GLY A 603 17.08 -19.22 -6.24
C GLY A 603 17.72 -18.12 -5.36
N LYS A 604 16.91 -17.24 -4.77
CA LYS A 604 17.35 -16.16 -3.86
C LYS A 604 17.55 -16.70 -2.44
N TYR A 605 18.49 -17.63 -2.28
CA TYR A 605 18.64 -18.42 -1.04
C TYR A 605 19.06 -17.57 0.16
N GLU A 606 19.91 -16.54 -0.01
CA GLU A 606 20.29 -15.64 1.09
C GLU A 606 19.07 -14.87 1.62
N ALA A 607 18.24 -14.30 0.74
CA ALA A 607 17.02 -13.60 1.15
C ALA A 607 16.03 -14.56 1.83
N ALA A 608 15.87 -15.79 1.30
CA ALA A 608 15.04 -16.80 1.94
C ALA A 608 15.56 -17.17 3.34
N CYS A 609 16.89 -17.34 3.49
CA CYS A 609 17.53 -17.65 4.77
C CYS A 609 17.27 -16.56 5.81
N ASN A 610 17.53 -15.31 5.47
CA ASN A 610 17.34 -14.17 6.37
C ASN A 610 15.87 -14.05 6.83
N LEU A 611 14.94 -14.14 5.90
CA LEU A 611 13.49 -14.07 6.22
C LEU A 611 13.04 -15.26 7.08
N LEU A 612 13.51 -16.47 6.80
CA LEU A 612 13.18 -17.66 7.59
C LEU A 612 13.78 -17.61 9.00
N GLN A 613 14.95 -17.00 9.19
CA GLN A 613 15.55 -16.78 10.51
C GLN A 613 14.72 -15.79 11.34
N GLN A 614 14.21 -14.71 10.74
CA GLN A 614 13.29 -13.78 11.40
C GLN A 614 11.99 -14.48 11.80
N LEU A 615 11.43 -15.31 10.92
CA LEU A 615 10.22 -16.10 11.21
C LEU A 615 10.46 -17.11 12.34
N LEU A 616 11.65 -17.74 12.40
CA LEU A 616 12.02 -18.64 13.48
C LEU A 616 12.19 -17.92 14.82
N TYR A 617 12.83 -16.75 14.82
CA TYR A 617 12.91 -15.91 16.01
C TYR A 617 11.51 -15.59 16.54
N TYR A 618 10.64 -15.07 15.65
CA TYR A 618 9.24 -14.82 15.97
C TYR A 618 8.53 -16.07 16.52
N ALA A 619 8.68 -17.21 15.86
CA ALA A 619 7.99 -18.44 16.24
C ALA A 619 8.40 -18.95 17.64
N ARG A 620 9.67 -18.75 18.02
CA ARG A 620 10.21 -19.10 19.37
C ARG A 620 9.67 -18.15 20.43
N GLU A 621 9.83 -16.84 20.24
CA GLU A 621 9.41 -15.81 21.20
C GLU A 621 7.89 -15.87 21.45
N MET A 622 7.11 -16.06 20.38
CA MET A 622 5.65 -16.05 20.44
C MET A 622 5.03 -17.46 20.55
N LYS A 623 5.84 -18.48 20.79
CA LYS A 623 5.40 -19.88 20.98
C LYS A 623 4.49 -20.37 19.85
N ARG A 624 4.90 -20.14 18.58
CA ARG A 624 4.12 -20.47 17.38
C ARG A 624 4.59 -21.77 16.76
N THR A 625 4.16 -22.90 17.30
CA THR A 625 4.64 -24.26 16.97
C THR A 625 4.55 -24.58 15.48
N TYR A 626 3.41 -24.31 14.84
CA TYR A 626 3.22 -24.64 13.43
C TYR A 626 4.17 -23.83 12.52
N ILE A 627 4.33 -22.52 12.79
CA ILE A 627 5.26 -21.66 12.05
C ILE A 627 6.70 -22.11 12.28
N TYR A 628 7.01 -22.52 13.51
CA TYR A 628 8.33 -23.03 13.84
C TYR A 628 8.70 -24.27 13.00
N ILE A 629 7.80 -25.26 12.93
CA ILE A 629 8.00 -26.47 12.11
C ILE A 629 8.17 -26.09 10.62
N GLU A 630 7.27 -25.28 10.09
CA GLU A 630 7.24 -24.88 8.70
C GLU A 630 8.52 -24.09 8.30
N SER A 631 8.91 -23.12 9.12
CA SER A 631 10.10 -22.29 8.89
C SER A 631 11.39 -23.10 9.04
N THR A 632 11.49 -23.98 10.04
CA THR A 632 12.67 -24.86 10.24
C THR A 632 12.85 -25.79 9.06
N LEU A 633 11.76 -26.38 8.55
CA LEU A 633 11.80 -27.26 7.38
C LEU A 633 12.29 -26.52 6.12
N LEU A 634 11.74 -25.35 5.86
CA LEU A 634 12.14 -24.52 4.71
C LEU A 634 13.56 -24.02 4.86
N LEU A 635 14.00 -23.68 6.08
CA LEU A 635 15.38 -23.27 6.35
C LEU A 635 16.35 -24.44 6.14
N ALA A 636 15.99 -25.67 6.53
CA ALA A 636 16.79 -26.86 6.23
C ALA A 636 17.04 -27.03 4.72
N VAL A 637 15.99 -26.88 3.90
CA VAL A 637 16.09 -26.91 2.45
C VAL A 637 16.96 -25.77 1.91
N THR A 638 16.79 -24.57 2.46
CA THR A 638 17.58 -23.39 2.07
C THR A 638 19.06 -23.59 2.37
N CYS A 639 19.40 -24.02 3.59
CA CYS A 639 20.79 -24.30 4.00
C CYS A 639 21.43 -25.39 3.13
N TYR A 640 20.70 -26.44 2.79
CA TYR A 640 21.19 -27.45 1.87
C TYR A 640 21.55 -26.86 0.49
N ARG A 641 20.67 -26.03 -0.08
CA ARG A 641 20.91 -25.37 -1.37
C ARG A 641 22.08 -24.38 -1.34
N MET A 642 22.37 -23.82 -0.16
CA MET A 642 23.54 -22.95 0.08
C MET A 642 24.81 -23.72 0.40
N GLY A 643 24.76 -25.06 0.52
CA GLY A 643 25.91 -25.89 0.91
C GLY A 643 26.30 -25.80 2.40
N ARG A 644 25.40 -25.31 3.26
CA ARG A 644 25.63 -25.19 4.70
C ARG A 644 25.35 -26.54 5.42
N GLU A 645 26.18 -26.92 6.34
CA GLU A 645 26.13 -28.26 6.98
C GLU A 645 24.95 -28.43 7.97
N GLU A 646 24.42 -27.33 8.52
CA GLU A 646 23.33 -27.36 9.53
C GLU A 646 22.00 -27.89 8.99
N TRP A 647 21.82 -28.05 7.69
CA TRP A 647 20.55 -28.48 7.09
C TRP A 647 19.99 -29.78 7.69
N MET A 648 20.88 -30.74 8.05
CA MET A 648 20.46 -32.04 8.57
C MET A 648 19.90 -31.93 10.00
N SER A 649 20.52 -31.10 10.83
CA SER A 649 20.04 -30.85 12.20
C SER A 649 18.69 -30.12 12.19
N LEU A 650 18.54 -29.13 11.31
CA LEU A 650 17.28 -28.42 11.11
C LEU A 650 16.16 -29.33 10.58
N LEU A 651 16.49 -30.22 9.63
CA LEU A 651 15.52 -31.20 9.14
C LEU A 651 15.09 -32.19 10.23
N GLN A 652 16.04 -32.68 11.05
CA GLN A 652 15.74 -33.54 12.17
C GLN A 652 14.85 -32.84 13.22
N GLU A 653 15.13 -31.58 13.51
CA GLU A 653 14.38 -30.75 14.43
C GLU A 653 12.92 -30.55 13.93
N ALA A 654 12.72 -30.17 12.67
CA ALA A 654 11.40 -30.01 12.07
C ALA A 654 10.57 -31.31 12.10
N VAL A 655 11.23 -32.45 11.77
CA VAL A 655 10.57 -33.75 11.77
C VAL A 655 10.21 -34.17 13.20
N SER A 656 11.11 -33.99 14.16
CA SER A 656 10.86 -34.38 15.56
C SER A 656 9.74 -33.56 16.19
N GLU A 657 9.67 -32.27 15.87
CA GLU A 657 8.60 -31.42 16.36
C GLU A 657 7.24 -31.77 15.72
N ALA A 658 7.20 -31.96 14.40
CA ALA A 658 6.00 -32.41 13.69
C ALA A 658 5.50 -33.78 14.20
N GLU A 659 6.40 -34.72 14.48
CA GLU A 659 6.07 -36.03 15.05
C GLU A 659 5.41 -35.93 16.43
N SER A 660 5.86 -34.95 17.25
CA SER A 660 5.32 -34.75 18.59
C SER A 660 3.82 -34.41 18.62
N TYR A 661 3.31 -33.80 17.52
CA TYR A 661 1.89 -33.47 17.31
C TYR A 661 1.20 -34.39 16.31
N HIS A 662 1.93 -35.34 15.73
CA HIS A 662 1.48 -36.17 14.61
C HIS A 662 1.08 -35.36 13.35
N PHE A 663 1.75 -34.24 13.10
CA PHE A 663 1.48 -33.37 11.96
C PHE A 663 2.17 -33.91 10.68
N VAL A 664 1.43 -34.66 9.90
CA VAL A 664 1.89 -35.29 8.66
C VAL A 664 1.95 -34.28 7.54
N ARG A 665 0.92 -33.44 7.40
CA ARG A 665 0.74 -32.59 6.21
C ARG A 665 1.74 -31.44 6.15
N VAL A 666 2.20 -30.89 7.29
CA VAL A 666 3.22 -29.85 7.33
C VAL A 666 4.54 -30.32 6.69
N LEU A 667 4.86 -31.63 6.81
CA LEU A 667 6.03 -32.24 6.17
C LEU A 667 5.75 -32.63 4.71
N THR A 668 4.59 -33.25 4.44
CA THR A 668 4.32 -33.86 3.13
C THR A 668 4.06 -32.85 2.03
N LYS A 669 3.51 -31.67 2.35
CA LYS A 669 3.33 -30.59 1.37
C LYS A 669 4.68 -30.07 0.81
N GLU A 670 5.76 -30.14 1.55
CA GLU A 670 7.10 -29.73 1.16
C GLU A 670 8.00 -30.93 0.75
N ALA A 671 7.44 -32.15 0.66
CA ALA A 671 8.20 -33.37 0.47
C ALA A 671 9.01 -33.42 -0.83
N GLY A 672 8.57 -32.74 -1.87
CA GLY A 672 9.32 -32.59 -3.12
C GLY A 672 10.68 -31.93 -2.93
N LEU A 673 10.86 -31.15 -1.85
CA LEU A 673 12.08 -30.42 -1.54
C LEU A 673 13.04 -31.21 -0.67
N TRP A 674 12.56 -31.86 0.38
CA TRP A 674 13.43 -32.47 1.39
C TRP A 674 13.59 -33.99 1.26
N LEU A 675 12.62 -34.74 0.70
CA LEU A 675 12.79 -36.20 0.49
C LEU A 675 13.99 -36.53 -0.41
N PRO A 676 14.30 -35.78 -1.48
CA PRO A 676 15.51 -36.05 -2.28
C PRO A 676 16.81 -35.90 -1.49
N LEU A 677 16.81 -35.09 -0.43
CA LEU A 677 18.01 -34.86 0.40
C LEU A 677 18.39 -36.11 1.17
N LEU A 678 17.44 -36.91 1.60
CA LEU A 678 17.67 -38.14 2.35
C LEU A 678 18.44 -39.19 1.56
N LYS A 679 18.32 -39.18 0.21
CA LYS A 679 19.06 -40.13 -0.66
C LYS A 679 20.53 -39.79 -0.80
N LYS A 680 20.96 -38.59 -0.43
CA LYS A 680 22.29 -38.05 -0.56
C LYS A 680 23.06 -37.98 0.79
N GLY A 681 22.33 -38.16 1.89
CA GLY A 681 22.89 -38.01 3.25
C GLY A 681 23.40 -39.35 3.81
N THR A 682 24.58 -39.32 4.44
CA THR A 682 25.12 -40.42 5.18
C THR A 682 24.49 -40.59 6.58
N LYS A 683 23.63 -39.69 7.02
CA LYS A 683 22.94 -39.72 8.31
C LYS A 683 21.43 -39.85 8.06
N GLU A 684 20.81 -40.85 8.69
CA GLU A 684 19.37 -41.07 8.66
C GLU A 684 18.63 -40.20 9.68
N ILE A 685 17.41 -39.72 9.32
CA ILE A 685 16.48 -39.09 10.26
C ILE A 685 16.09 -40.14 11.32
N ARG A 686 16.12 -39.73 12.57
CA ARG A 686 15.63 -40.54 13.69
C ARG A 686 14.16 -40.32 13.89
N TRP A 687 13.38 -41.36 13.76
CA TRP A 687 11.95 -41.38 13.98
C TRP A 687 11.61 -42.08 15.31
N LYS A 688 10.70 -41.55 16.08
CA LYS A 688 10.23 -42.19 17.34
C LYS A 688 9.05 -43.14 17.06
N ASP A 689 8.19 -42.78 16.08
CA ASP A 689 7.03 -43.57 15.67
C ASP A 689 7.18 -44.08 14.22
N SER A 690 7.16 -45.40 14.10
CA SER A 690 7.28 -46.08 12.80
C SER A 690 6.01 -45.92 11.94
N GLY A 691 4.83 -45.73 12.55
CA GLY A 691 3.57 -45.46 11.86
C GLY A 691 3.58 -44.09 11.23
N PHE A 692 3.97 -43.07 11.99
CA PHE A 692 4.14 -41.70 11.51
C PHE A 692 5.17 -41.62 10.37
N ARG A 693 6.36 -42.26 10.57
CA ARG A 693 7.38 -42.35 9.51
C ARG A 693 6.80 -42.91 8.20
N ARG A 694 6.09 -44.03 8.27
CA ARG A 694 5.52 -44.69 7.08
C ARG A 694 4.53 -43.75 6.40
N GLN A 695 3.61 -43.16 7.13
CA GLN A 695 2.62 -42.23 6.59
C GLN A 695 3.27 -41.03 5.92
N VAL A 696 4.22 -40.35 6.58
CA VAL A 696 4.94 -39.20 6.01
C VAL A 696 5.67 -39.56 4.74
N LEU A 697 6.35 -40.73 4.70
CA LEU A 697 7.10 -41.13 3.51
C LEU A 697 6.20 -41.54 2.35
N GLU A 698 5.09 -42.23 2.59
CA GLU A 698 4.13 -42.64 1.56
C GLU A 698 3.41 -41.43 0.97
N GLU A 699 2.81 -40.60 1.80
CA GLU A 699 2.11 -39.40 1.35
C GLU A 699 3.06 -38.37 0.75
N GLY A 700 4.24 -38.19 1.35
CA GLY A 700 5.27 -37.29 0.82
C GLY A 700 5.75 -37.68 -0.58
N LYS A 701 5.97 -38.97 -0.83
CA LYS A 701 6.30 -39.46 -2.19
C LYS A 701 5.17 -39.17 -3.16
N ARG A 702 3.91 -39.38 -2.75
CA ARG A 702 2.74 -39.08 -3.57
C ARG A 702 2.68 -37.59 -3.95
N MET A 703 2.83 -36.70 -2.97
CA MET A 703 2.86 -35.25 -3.19
C MET A 703 4.01 -34.82 -4.11
N ALA A 704 5.23 -35.34 -3.89
CA ALA A 704 6.36 -35.04 -4.73
C ALA A 704 6.20 -35.51 -6.20
N GLN A 705 5.45 -36.61 -6.41
CA GLN A 705 5.11 -37.09 -7.76
C GLN A 705 4.01 -36.26 -8.42
N MET A 706 3.02 -35.78 -7.65
CA MET A 706 1.94 -34.92 -8.17
C MET A 706 2.47 -33.56 -8.62
N TYR A 707 3.42 -32.99 -7.90
CA TYR A 707 3.93 -31.63 -8.12
C TYR A 707 5.46 -31.61 -8.28
N PRO A 708 6.00 -32.22 -9.34
CA PRO A 708 7.46 -32.36 -9.50
C PRO A 708 8.19 -31.03 -9.76
N GLY A 709 7.47 -29.99 -10.20
CA GLY A 709 7.99 -28.65 -10.45
C GLY A 709 7.97 -27.70 -9.23
N TYR A 710 7.36 -28.12 -8.14
CA TYR A 710 7.16 -27.27 -6.97
C TYR A 710 8.49 -26.76 -6.40
N LEU A 711 8.65 -25.45 -6.33
CA LEU A 711 9.83 -24.69 -5.84
C LEU A 711 11.18 -25.12 -6.44
N ARG A 712 11.17 -25.65 -7.66
CA ARG A 712 12.43 -25.91 -8.40
C ARG A 712 12.86 -24.62 -9.09
N THR A 713 14.17 -24.34 -9.02
CA THR A 713 14.75 -23.22 -9.77
C THR A 713 14.80 -23.55 -11.26
N LYS A 714 14.84 -22.52 -12.12
CA LYS A 714 15.02 -22.72 -13.57
C LYS A 714 16.28 -23.53 -13.92
N ALA A 715 17.34 -23.45 -13.10
CA ALA A 715 18.57 -24.23 -13.25
C ALA A 715 18.40 -25.72 -12.86
N GLU A 716 17.50 -26.02 -11.91
CA GLU A 716 17.14 -27.39 -11.52
C GLU A 716 16.06 -27.98 -12.41
N GLY A 717 15.40 -27.17 -13.20
CA GLY A 717 14.31 -27.48 -14.10
C GLY A 717 14.75 -27.73 -15.55
N GLU A 718 16.02 -28.05 -15.83
CA GLU A 718 16.40 -28.64 -17.10
C GLU A 718 15.63 -29.95 -17.25
N VAL A 719 14.61 -29.90 -18.09
CA VAL A 719 13.80 -31.06 -18.41
C VAL A 719 14.67 -32.08 -19.13
N THR A 720 15.21 -33.03 -18.37
CA THR A 720 15.88 -34.17 -18.97
C THR A 720 14.83 -35.12 -19.51
N LEU A 721 14.65 -35.09 -20.82
CA LEU A 721 13.86 -36.09 -21.55
C LEU A 721 14.79 -37.28 -21.84
N SER A 722 14.23 -38.49 -21.79
CA SER A 722 14.95 -39.67 -22.26
C SER A 722 15.19 -39.61 -23.78
N ASP A 723 16.21 -40.28 -24.28
CA ASP A 723 16.47 -40.34 -25.72
C ASP A 723 15.28 -40.79 -26.53
N THR A 724 14.51 -41.73 -26.00
CA THR A 724 13.25 -42.20 -26.62
C THR A 724 12.21 -41.08 -26.67
N ALA A 725 12.05 -40.31 -25.59
CA ALA A 725 11.11 -39.17 -25.53
C ALA A 725 11.52 -38.06 -26.50
N LEU A 726 12.83 -37.74 -26.61
CA LEU A 726 13.37 -36.79 -27.57
C LEU A 726 13.14 -37.22 -29.03
N LYS A 727 13.37 -38.52 -29.34
CA LYS A 727 13.10 -39.08 -30.67
C LYS A 727 11.62 -38.97 -31.04
N ILE A 728 10.73 -39.38 -30.12
CA ILE A 728 9.27 -39.26 -30.32
C ILE A 728 8.89 -37.78 -30.54
N LEU A 729 9.43 -36.87 -29.80
CA LEU A 729 9.09 -35.46 -29.89
C LEU A 729 9.57 -34.82 -31.20
N ARG A 730 10.77 -35.21 -31.70
CA ARG A 730 11.27 -34.81 -33.03
C ARG A 730 10.37 -35.32 -34.16
N MET A 731 9.99 -36.61 -34.11
CA MET A 731 9.08 -37.20 -35.10
C MET A 731 7.69 -36.55 -35.03
N GLN A 732 7.22 -36.18 -33.86
CA GLN A 732 6.01 -35.37 -33.71
C GLN A 732 6.13 -33.97 -34.32
N ALA A 733 7.31 -33.35 -34.24
CA ALA A 733 7.61 -32.06 -34.84
C ALA A 733 7.65 -32.11 -36.37
N GLU A 734 8.00 -33.28 -36.93
CA GLU A 734 7.95 -33.60 -38.38
C GLU A 734 6.55 -33.95 -38.87
N GLY A 735 5.56 -34.05 -37.97
CA GLY A 735 4.17 -34.31 -38.31
C GLY A 735 3.73 -35.76 -38.26
N ASP A 736 4.61 -36.68 -37.86
CA ASP A 736 4.33 -38.10 -37.85
C ASP A 736 3.16 -38.49 -36.93
N SER A 737 2.41 -39.51 -37.37
CA SER A 737 1.31 -40.08 -36.58
C SER A 737 1.84 -41.05 -35.53
N MET A 738 1.07 -41.32 -34.46
CA MET A 738 1.46 -42.22 -33.36
C MET A 738 1.78 -43.62 -33.87
N ASN A 739 1.04 -44.14 -34.83
CA ASN A 739 1.29 -45.45 -35.43
C ASN A 739 2.58 -45.49 -36.23
N LYS A 740 2.92 -44.43 -36.98
CA LYS A 740 4.15 -44.32 -37.73
C LYS A 740 5.37 -44.25 -36.77
N ILE A 741 5.25 -43.45 -35.69
CA ILE A 741 6.27 -43.36 -34.65
C ILE A 741 6.50 -44.71 -33.97
N ALA A 742 5.41 -45.44 -33.65
CA ALA A 742 5.46 -46.76 -33.05
C ALA A 742 6.21 -47.75 -33.94
N GLY A 743 5.87 -47.78 -35.23
CA GLY A 743 6.53 -48.64 -36.20
C GLY A 743 8.02 -48.32 -36.40
N GLN A 744 8.39 -47.05 -36.46
CA GLN A 744 9.78 -46.63 -36.67
C GLN A 744 10.67 -46.88 -35.45
N LEU A 745 10.11 -46.79 -34.22
CA LEU A 745 10.85 -47.03 -32.99
C LEU A 745 10.77 -48.46 -32.45
N GLY A 746 10.00 -49.34 -33.13
CA GLY A 746 9.78 -50.71 -32.68
C GLY A 746 9.04 -50.83 -31.34
N LEU A 747 8.17 -49.86 -31.05
CA LEU A 747 7.41 -49.76 -29.79
C LEU A 747 5.93 -50.01 -30.01
N ALA A 748 5.24 -50.48 -29.00
CA ALA A 748 3.79 -50.53 -29.02
C ALA A 748 3.19 -49.13 -29.02
N GLU A 749 2.08 -48.86 -29.71
CA GLU A 749 1.42 -47.56 -29.75
C GLU A 749 1.06 -47.02 -28.35
N VAL A 750 0.67 -47.91 -27.42
CA VAL A 750 0.40 -47.60 -26.04
C VAL A 750 1.64 -47.04 -25.31
N THR A 751 2.81 -47.60 -25.62
CA THR A 751 4.10 -47.16 -25.07
C THR A 751 4.47 -45.77 -25.61
N VAL A 752 4.24 -45.52 -26.91
CA VAL A 752 4.44 -44.18 -27.50
C VAL A 752 3.51 -43.15 -26.85
N LYS A 753 2.23 -43.49 -26.68
CA LYS A 753 1.26 -42.63 -25.98
C LYS A 753 1.69 -42.34 -24.54
N TYR A 754 2.22 -43.31 -23.82
CA TYR A 754 2.76 -43.16 -22.49
C TYR A 754 3.94 -42.16 -22.47
N HIS A 755 4.93 -42.34 -23.37
CA HIS A 755 6.05 -41.40 -23.50
C HIS A 755 5.58 -39.99 -23.86
N CYS A 756 4.62 -39.84 -24.75
CA CYS A 756 4.05 -38.53 -25.08
C CYS A 756 3.42 -37.86 -23.87
N ARG A 757 2.59 -38.60 -23.12
CA ARG A 757 1.92 -38.08 -21.92
C ARG A 757 2.92 -37.64 -20.86
N GLU A 758 3.95 -38.46 -20.63
CA GLU A 758 5.05 -38.13 -19.70
C GLU A 758 5.87 -36.94 -20.19
N THR A 759 6.13 -36.86 -21.50
CA THR A 759 6.83 -35.72 -22.10
C THR A 759 6.04 -34.42 -21.95
N TYR A 760 4.73 -34.46 -22.25
CA TYR A 760 3.87 -33.29 -22.10
C TYR A 760 3.80 -32.84 -20.64
N ARG A 761 3.67 -33.80 -19.72
CA ARG A 761 3.71 -33.52 -18.27
C ARG A 761 5.02 -32.88 -17.84
N LYS A 762 6.18 -33.41 -18.32
CA LYS A 762 7.51 -32.82 -18.00
C LYS A 762 7.74 -31.46 -18.61
N LEU A 763 7.16 -31.18 -19.77
CA LEU A 763 7.22 -29.86 -20.42
C LEU A 763 6.19 -28.88 -19.86
N GLY A 764 5.23 -29.33 -19.04
CA GLY A 764 4.17 -28.52 -18.46
C GLY A 764 3.13 -28.06 -19.47
N VAL A 765 2.82 -28.90 -20.48
CA VAL A 765 1.93 -28.53 -21.58
C VAL A 765 0.87 -29.60 -21.86
N ASN A 766 -0.27 -29.18 -22.43
CA ASN A 766 -1.37 -30.06 -22.80
C ASN A 766 -1.44 -30.18 -24.34
N GLY A 767 -0.84 -31.25 -24.90
CA GLY A 767 -1.01 -31.61 -26.31
C GLY A 767 0.27 -31.49 -27.17
N LYS A 768 0.21 -32.12 -28.34
CA LYS A 768 1.32 -32.30 -29.31
C LYS A 768 1.92 -30.95 -29.75
N ALA A 769 1.09 -30.04 -30.21
CA ALA A 769 1.54 -28.77 -30.76
C ALA A 769 2.24 -27.88 -29.69
N ALA A 770 1.66 -27.85 -28.50
CA ALA A 770 2.23 -27.11 -27.36
C ALA A 770 3.56 -27.74 -26.90
N ALA A 771 3.66 -29.06 -26.89
CA ALA A 771 4.89 -29.78 -26.50
C ALA A 771 6.03 -29.56 -27.50
N VAL A 772 5.74 -29.59 -28.81
CA VAL A 772 6.73 -29.29 -29.84
C VAL A 772 7.23 -27.83 -29.74
N ASN A 773 6.32 -26.88 -29.58
CA ASN A 773 6.69 -25.47 -29.42
C ASN A 773 7.52 -25.23 -28.17
N GLU A 774 7.16 -25.80 -27.01
CA GLU A 774 7.90 -25.65 -25.77
C GLU A 774 9.25 -26.34 -25.84
N ALA A 775 9.36 -27.49 -26.50
CA ALA A 775 10.64 -28.16 -26.69
C ALA A 775 11.59 -27.36 -27.61
N ARG A 776 11.10 -26.71 -28.66
CA ARG A 776 11.88 -25.80 -29.51
C ARG A 776 12.34 -24.57 -28.73
N LYS A 777 11.46 -23.98 -27.93
CA LYS A 777 11.75 -22.84 -27.07
C LYS A 777 12.86 -23.17 -26.07
N ARG A 778 12.86 -24.40 -25.54
CA ARG A 778 13.89 -24.90 -24.60
C ARG A 778 15.12 -25.51 -25.30
N LYS A 779 15.20 -25.46 -26.62
CA LYS A 779 16.29 -26.04 -27.43
C LYS A 779 16.53 -27.54 -27.19
N LEU A 780 15.48 -28.29 -26.90
CA LEU A 780 15.53 -29.74 -26.70
C LEU A 780 15.43 -30.51 -28.04
N ILE A 781 14.78 -29.90 -29.03
CA ILE A 781 14.65 -30.43 -30.41
C ILE A 781 14.85 -29.32 -31.43
#